data_77d7d9e702e51531cf7b1e1009506168
#
_entry.id   77d7d9e702e51531cf7b1e1009506168
#
_cell.length_a   1.000
_cell.length_b   1.000
_cell.length_c   1.000
_cell.angle_alpha   90.00
_cell.angle_beta   90.00
_cell.angle_gamma   90.00
#
_symmetry.space_group_name_H-M   'P 1'
#
loop_
_entity.id
_entity.type
_entity.pdbx_description
1 polymer ?
#
loop_
_entity_poly.entity_id
_entity_poly.type
_entity_poly.pdbx_seq_one_letter_code
_entity_poly.pdbx_strand_id
1 'polypeptide(L)'
;MFVFIACVSILIAKPAVGVELSANFHMTGIKGTVTLSQVIIGGTVDITVNLTGLTTGQTYYLELHAQRVNYDVTDRCSDSQIGPIVWNVSSSNFTGLGSRIPITSGLGTVKVQGIELDGTKSVQGKSFAIVQSTNPIMKACATIEEDTEYVTAFANFPAYVGGTVIFRPKANSPSSITTMSGSLYYVSDSSGAPTSYKWQVNKESVVMDISQTVSISSRCSSTGVLFNQSGVNSGTLCSTSDQRSCPIGDLTSKLGNLSIGTFAYVDLNLPLSGLNSIINRSITLYDASSGNIKACANVVEFKTKEALAKFSNDGVHGYIKLTQKSPLDETLVEVDLEGLNSSGDGYHVHEWPVSRMLEQGQSICSGEYVSGHFNPFFVNASASPSAGTGTNDQYEIGDLSGKYGSLRNLRELKNNYTDRNLPLFGMNSVVGRSIVIHKAPAGARWVCASLELQGAMTTAVATFTYPVIGYIILRQPKGDWFADTQVYVELNYGNSAAQTTGHNWHIHMSQVGTDWSNENTTTSRCQSVQGHYNPYYVDLRVAGDYATQCSSRKQFRCEVGDLSGKHGSLSIRSSLGGMFRAFYTDIQLPLTGPQSILGRSITIHAANSGSGRLSCANIYELHELSAHVSIWSPGTKASSPTGHILFQNPMPGILAGITDVDVHLSNLITGASGYHVHQYPTDMNAPSHCSDADVGGHFNPFYVTTWPATATGTDDQYEIGDLSNKFGMLSGSEYMSSYSDTNLPLRGPLSIIGRSVVIHDKDGKRWACGNIMEDMSNLPNTILFQGRAMFTGLLNGSILLSQYLYPNGKLSDTMVLVDLNYADGRPGTINHNWHVHVNGISGNCSTTGDHFNPFQVDVQNNYNECNMTNPLRCEVGDQSRKLGQYSLGSGRRFYVDVSLPLTGRLAVLGRSMVVHAENGGASRIACADLMPFNSAYYYTVSFPSVSDFNRTDMAITVANAINTDAYNVVCEQWENWNPNCMTVKVHFFSVIVLVF
;
A
#
# COMPACT_ATOMS: atom_id res chain seq x y z
N MET A 1 62.87 10.08 53.68
CA MET A 1 62.09 11.29 53.85
C MET A 1 61.03 11.33 52.68
N PHE A 2 59.86 10.70 52.94
CA PHE A 2 58.78 10.69 51.99
C PHE A 2 57.82 11.86 52.25
N VAL A 3 57.66 12.72 51.26
CA VAL A 3 56.69 13.82 51.32
C VAL A 3 55.35 13.31 50.72
N PHE A 4 54.30 13.21 51.58
CA PHE A 4 52.96 12.99 51.20
C PHE A 4 52.37 14.31 50.63
N ILE A 5 52.06 14.35 49.34
CA ILE A 5 51.24 15.41 48.77
C ILE A 5 49.75 14.92 48.80
N ALA A 6 48.96 15.53 49.66
CA ALA A 6 47.51 15.31 49.71
C ALA A 6 46.88 16.12 48.56
N CYS A 7 46.39 15.45 47.57
CA CYS A 7 45.52 16.04 46.59
C CYS A 7 44.14 16.32 47.22
N VAL A 8 43.85 17.55 47.51
CA VAL A 8 42.49 18.00 47.80
C VAL A 8 41.76 18.14 46.46
N SER A 9 40.90 17.17 46.14
CA SER A 9 39.96 17.25 45.04
C SER A 9 38.90 18.29 45.42
N ILE A 10 39.00 19.49 44.88
CA ILE A 10 37.90 20.45 44.89
C ILE A 10 36.86 19.89 43.92
N LEU A 11 35.78 19.31 44.44
CA LEU A 11 34.57 19.07 43.70
C LEU A 11 33.99 20.45 43.33
N ILE A 12 34.31 20.90 42.15
CA ILE A 12 33.54 22.00 41.51
C ILE A 12 32.20 21.37 41.19
N ALA A 13 31.17 21.62 42.01
CA ALA A 13 29.81 21.32 41.68
C ALA A 13 29.52 22.02 40.33
N LYS A 14 29.27 21.24 39.27
CA LYS A 14 28.70 21.77 38.04
C LYS A 14 27.46 22.58 38.46
N PRO A 15 27.29 23.81 37.97
CA PRO A 15 26.03 24.52 38.22
C PRO A 15 24.91 23.60 37.78
N ALA A 16 23.89 23.42 38.62
CA ALA A 16 22.71 22.65 38.29
C ALA A 16 22.14 23.21 36.98
N VAL A 17 22.23 22.45 35.92
CA VAL A 17 21.62 22.83 34.63
C VAL A 17 20.10 22.78 34.89
N GLY A 18 19.46 23.92 34.87
CA GLY A 18 18.02 24.04 35.07
C GLY A 18 17.28 23.23 34.00
N VAL A 19 16.20 22.57 34.37
CA VAL A 19 15.31 21.88 33.42
C VAL A 19 14.44 22.91 32.72
N GLU A 20 14.38 22.84 31.41
CA GLU A 20 13.52 23.69 30.59
C GLU A 20 12.62 22.81 29.73
N LEU A 21 11.31 23.07 29.75
CA LEU A 21 10.30 22.43 28.91
C LEU A 21 9.54 23.51 28.14
N SER A 22 8.98 23.13 26.99
CA SER A 22 8.19 24.04 26.17
C SER A 22 6.89 23.38 25.68
N ALA A 23 5.87 24.21 25.50
CA ALA A 23 4.65 23.87 24.79
C ALA A 23 4.52 24.79 23.57
N ASN A 24 4.67 24.22 22.38
CA ASN A 24 4.68 24.96 21.13
C ASN A 24 3.26 24.99 20.55
N PHE A 25 2.62 26.16 20.58
CA PHE A 25 1.29 26.41 20.06
C PHE A 25 1.35 26.75 18.57
N HIS A 26 0.59 26.04 17.77
CA HIS A 26 0.35 26.29 16.35
C HIS A 26 -1.05 25.78 15.99
N MET A 27 -2.09 26.42 16.57
CA MET A 27 -3.47 25.93 16.46
C MET A 27 -4.46 27.08 16.55
N THR A 28 -5.51 27.03 15.71
CA THR A 28 -6.63 28.01 15.67
C THR A 28 -6.21 29.47 15.56
N GLY A 29 -5.11 29.72 14.86
CA GLY A 29 -4.51 31.03 14.70
C GLY A 29 -3.60 31.48 15.85
N ILE A 30 -3.52 30.72 16.94
CA ILE A 30 -2.62 30.99 18.07
C ILE A 30 -1.25 30.35 17.77
N LYS A 31 -0.20 31.16 17.78
CA LYS A 31 1.19 30.75 17.52
C LYS A 31 2.12 31.20 18.63
N GLY A 32 3.18 30.42 18.89
CA GLY A 32 4.20 30.77 19.87
C GLY A 32 4.45 29.68 20.89
N THR A 33 5.12 30.03 21.97
CA THR A 33 5.59 29.09 22.97
C THR A 33 5.19 29.51 24.40
N VAL A 34 4.94 28.48 25.22
CA VAL A 34 4.91 28.60 26.67
C VAL A 34 6.09 27.81 27.21
N THR A 35 7.11 28.50 27.76
CA THR A 35 8.31 27.88 28.29
C THR A 35 8.23 27.77 29.80
N LEU A 36 8.64 26.63 30.37
CA LEU A 36 8.73 26.37 31.79
C LEU A 36 10.20 26.17 32.13
N SER A 37 10.74 26.93 33.09
CA SER A 37 12.08 26.75 33.56
C SER A 37 12.14 26.57 35.09
N GLN A 38 12.94 25.62 35.55
CA GLN A 38 13.13 25.29 36.97
C GLN A 38 14.59 25.08 37.26
N VAL A 39 15.14 25.91 38.14
CA VAL A 39 16.57 25.86 38.51
C VAL A 39 16.83 24.76 39.55
N ILE A 40 15.91 24.55 40.47
CA ILE A 40 16.03 23.55 41.55
C ILE A 40 14.79 22.69 41.55
N ILE A 41 14.95 21.37 41.49
CA ILE A 41 13.85 20.40 41.58
C ILE A 41 13.04 20.64 42.86
N GLY A 42 11.71 20.73 42.71
CA GLY A 42 10.79 21.07 43.81
C GLY A 42 10.71 22.55 44.15
N GLY A 43 11.52 23.37 43.48
CA GLY A 43 11.49 24.85 43.60
C GLY A 43 10.40 25.51 42.76
N THR A 44 10.44 26.84 42.73
CA THR A 44 9.55 27.65 41.89
C THR A 44 9.85 27.39 40.39
N VAL A 45 8.79 27.30 39.60
CA VAL A 45 8.86 27.21 38.13
C VAL A 45 8.50 28.58 37.56
N ASP A 46 9.31 29.06 36.67
CA ASP A 46 9.02 30.24 35.87
C ASP A 46 8.32 29.81 34.59
N ILE A 47 7.08 30.28 34.39
CA ILE A 47 6.29 30.05 33.16
C ILE A 47 6.36 31.34 32.35
N THR A 48 7.00 31.28 31.21
CA THR A 48 7.10 32.40 30.26
C THR A 48 6.17 32.14 29.09
N VAL A 49 5.22 33.03 28.88
CA VAL A 49 4.21 32.98 27.79
C VAL A 49 4.66 33.93 26.68
N ASN A 50 4.82 33.42 25.48
CA ASN A 50 5.13 34.19 24.27
C ASN A 50 4.20 33.71 23.14
N LEU A 51 3.01 34.29 23.08
CA LEU A 51 1.95 33.89 22.17
C LEU A 51 1.45 35.07 21.33
N THR A 52 1.14 34.80 20.09
CA THR A 52 0.46 35.69 19.13
C THR A 52 -0.88 35.11 18.70
N GLY A 53 -1.74 35.91 18.04
CA GLY A 53 -3.05 35.45 17.59
C GLY A 53 -4.14 35.52 18.65
N LEU A 54 -3.86 36.00 19.85
CA LEU A 54 -4.85 36.28 20.88
C LEU A 54 -5.63 37.57 20.54
N THR A 55 -6.94 37.56 20.68
CA THR A 55 -7.81 38.71 20.38
C THR A 55 -7.59 39.82 21.43
N THR A 56 -7.24 41.00 20.97
CA THR A 56 -7.03 42.18 21.87
C THR A 56 -8.27 42.49 22.68
N GLY A 57 -8.07 42.75 23.97
CA GLY A 57 -9.16 43.10 24.91
C GLY A 57 -9.93 41.89 25.48
N GLN A 58 -9.57 40.67 25.11
CA GLN A 58 -10.07 39.44 25.71
C GLN A 58 -9.11 38.87 26.75
N THR A 59 -9.66 38.26 27.79
CA THR A 59 -8.88 37.55 28.80
C THR A 59 -8.87 36.06 28.44
N TYR A 60 -7.69 35.46 28.47
CA TYR A 60 -7.49 34.04 28.29
C TYR A 60 -6.89 33.42 29.53
N TYR A 61 -7.10 32.12 29.69
CA TYR A 61 -6.51 31.34 30.77
C TYR A 61 -5.65 30.23 30.18
N LEU A 62 -4.51 29.96 30.83
CA LEU A 62 -3.68 28.80 30.59
C LEU A 62 -4.08 27.74 31.64
N GLU A 63 -4.41 26.52 31.15
CA GLU A 63 -4.76 25.36 31.96
C GLU A 63 -3.80 24.21 31.71
N LEU A 64 -3.39 23.47 32.74
CA LEU A 64 -2.56 22.26 32.62
C LEU A 64 -3.45 21.03 32.67
N HIS A 65 -3.43 20.23 31.61
CA HIS A 65 -4.23 19.01 31.45
C HIS A 65 -3.39 17.74 31.57
N ALA A 66 -4.05 16.63 31.92
CA ALA A 66 -3.42 15.35 32.29
C ALA A 66 -2.76 14.61 31.13
N GLN A 67 -3.26 14.78 29.91
CA GLN A 67 -2.84 14.02 28.74
C GLN A 67 -2.12 14.89 27.73
N ARG A 68 -1.36 14.29 26.84
CA ARG A 68 -0.79 14.93 25.65
C ARG A 68 -1.87 15.22 24.61
N VAL A 69 -1.58 16.12 23.68
CA VAL A 69 -2.46 16.42 22.56
C VAL A 69 -2.41 15.29 21.53
N ASN A 70 -3.58 14.84 21.09
CA ASN A 70 -3.74 13.97 19.94
C ASN A 70 -4.08 14.83 18.71
N TYR A 71 -3.17 14.92 17.75
CA TYR A 71 -3.37 15.73 16.55
C TYR A 71 -4.20 15.04 15.46
N ASP A 72 -4.49 13.74 15.60
CA ASP A 72 -5.25 12.94 14.62
C ASP A 72 -6.78 12.91 14.89
N VAL A 73 -7.30 13.91 15.57
CA VAL A 73 -8.72 14.09 15.87
C VAL A 73 -9.17 15.53 15.67
N THR A 74 -10.48 15.76 15.51
CA THR A 74 -11.04 17.11 15.34
C THR A 74 -11.17 17.89 16.65
N ASP A 75 -11.45 17.20 17.76
CA ASP A 75 -11.68 17.77 19.10
C ASP A 75 -10.42 17.74 19.98
N ARG A 76 -9.25 18.03 19.38
CA ARG A 76 -7.89 17.88 19.94
C ARG A 76 -7.71 18.39 21.36
N CYS A 77 -8.39 19.49 21.71
CA CYS A 77 -8.26 20.16 22.98
C CYS A 77 -9.46 19.92 23.92
N SER A 78 -10.34 18.97 23.61
CA SER A 78 -11.44 18.63 24.52
C SER A 78 -10.93 17.86 25.75
N ASP A 79 -11.68 17.93 26.85
CA ASP A 79 -11.37 17.16 28.08
C ASP A 79 -11.35 15.64 27.82
N SER A 80 -12.07 15.17 26.81
CA SER A 80 -12.04 13.76 26.37
C SER A 80 -10.70 13.36 25.76
N GLN A 81 -9.96 14.30 25.18
CA GLN A 81 -8.66 14.07 24.52
C GLN A 81 -7.48 14.39 25.43
N ILE A 82 -7.45 15.58 26.03
CA ILE A 82 -6.32 16.02 26.85
C ILE A 82 -6.51 15.74 28.36
N GLY A 83 -7.65 15.17 28.74
CA GLY A 83 -7.94 14.78 30.12
C GLY A 83 -8.31 15.96 31.03
N PRO A 84 -8.56 15.69 32.31
CA PRO A 84 -8.96 16.72 33.28
C PRO A 84 -7.80 17.68 33.59
N ILE A 85 -8.17 18.85 34.12
CA ILE A 85 -7.19 19.80 34.66
C ILE A 85 -6.50 19.16 35.87
N VAL A 86 -5.18 19.13 35.87
CA VAL A 86 -4.35 18.51 36.93
C VAL A 86 -3.60 19.51 37.77
N TRP A 87 -3.92 20.76 37.63
CA TRP A 87 -3.23 21.85 38.29
C TRP A 87 -4.01 22.39 39.48
N ASN A 88 -3.42 22.33 40.65
CA ASN A 88 -3.89 23.02 41.85
C ASN A 88 -2.79 23.98 42.32
N VAL A 89 -2.81 25.21 41.80
CA VAL A 89 -1.78 26.20 42.02
C VAL A 89 -2.06 27.02 43.25
N SER A 90 -1.11 27.00 44.19
CA SER A 90 -0.96 28.08 45.16
C SER A 90 0.12 29.04 44.66
N SER A 91 -0.25 30.23 44.19
CA SER A 91 0.72 31.26 43.88
C SER A 91 0.56 32.42 44.84
N SER A 92 1.66 33.02 45.30
CA SER A 92 1.66 34.21 46.17
C SER A 92 1.03 35.44 45.48
N ASN A 93 0.85 35.42 44.15
CA ASN A 93 0.38 36.54 43.34
C ASN A 93 -1.06 36.42 42.85
N PHE A 94 -1.71 35.26 43.03
CA PHE A 94 -3.06 35.01 42.54
C PHE A 94 -3.90 34.26 43.57
N THR A 95 -4.38 34.97 44.56
CA THR A 95 -5.34 34.47 45.56
C THR A 95 -6.72 34.39 44.92
N GLY A 96 -7.25 33.17 44.74
CA GLY A 96 -8.65 32.94 44.38
C GLY A 96 -8.98 32.28 43.06
N LEU A 97 -7.99 31.87 42.23
CA LEU A 97 -8.24 31.30 40.88
C LEU A 97 -7.72 29.85 40.72
N GLY A 98 -7.84 29.04 41.68
CA GLY A 98 -7.61 27.58 41.87
C GLY A 98 -6.92 26.70 40.83
N SER A 99 -7.01 26.94 39.52
CA SER A 99 -6.47 26.02 38.49
C SER A 99 -6.11 26.69 37.15
N ARG A 100 -6.10 28.03 37.09
CA ARG A 100 -5.92 28.75 35.81
C ARG A 100 -4.98 29.93 35.95
N ILE A 101 -4.09 30.16 34.98
CA ILE A 101 -3.26 31.38 34.90
C ILE A 101 -3.87 32.36 33.89
N PRO A 102 -4.22 33.59 34.28
CA PRO A 102 -4.72 34.57 33.32
C PRO A 102 -3.61 35.08 32.38
N ILE A 103 -3.96 35.18 31.11
CA ILE A 103 -3.09 35.73 30.05
C ILE A 103 -3.83 36.93 29.46
N THR A 104 -3.34 38.13 29.70
CA THR A 104 -4.01 39.38 29.20
C THR A 104 -3.34 39.95 27.94
N SER A 105 -2.09 39.65 27.69
CA SER A 105 -1.31 40.29 26.60
C SER A 105 -0.53 39.29 25.70
N GLY A 106 -0.59 37.99 25.95
CA GLY A 106 0.21 37.00 25.22
C GLY A 106 1.70 37.00 25.53
N LEU A 107 2.15 37.92 26.34
CA LEU A 107 3.56 38.07 26.78
C LEU A 107 3.63 38.21 28.30
N GLY A 108 4.52 37.46 28.94
CA GLY A 108 4.75 37.62 30.40
C GLY A 108 5.37 36.38 31.03
N THR A 109 5.92 36.59 32.23
CA THR A 109 6.46 35.49 33.04
C THR A 109 5.71 35.43 34.37
N VAL A 110 5.31 34.26 34.79
CA VAL A 110 4.62 33.99 36.06
C VAL A 110 5.36 32.92 36.84
N LYS A 111 5.60 33.17 38.12
CA LYS A 111 6.21 32.21 39.04
C LYS A 111 5.13 31.34 39.70
N VAL A 112 5.27 30.01 39.57
CA VAL A 112 4.35 29.05 40.17
C VAL A 112 5.04 28.02 41.05
N GLN A 113 4.32 27.50 42.04
CA GLN A 113 4.79 26.38 42.85
C GLN A 113 3.83 25.19 42.69
N GLY A 114 4.31 23.98 43.00
CA GLY A 114 3.49 22.78 42.99
C GLY A 114 3.49 22.00 41.67
N ILE A 115 4.33 22.41 40.70
CA ILE A 115 4.65 21.61 39.51
C ILE A 115 6.15 21.27 39.51
N GLU A 116 6.46 20.13 38.91
CA GLU A 116 7.82 19.63 38.75
C GLU A 116 8.11 19.43 37.27
N LEU A 117 9.28 19.82 36.80
CA LEU A 117 9.70 19.61 35.41
C LEU A 117 10.46 18.30 35.24
N ASP A 118 10.98 17.71 36.30
CA ASP A 118 11.67 16.43 36.34
C ASP A 118 11.15 15.58 37.52
N GLY A 119 11.45 14.27 37.51
CA GLY A 119 10.99 13.33 38.53
C GLY A 119 9.64 12.72 38.28
N THR A 120 9.12 11.99 39.29
CA THR A 120 7.88 11.19 39.15
C THR A 120 6.61 12.03 38.95
N LYS A 121 6.66 13.31 39.28
CA LYS A 121 5.54 14.26 39.12
C LYS A 121 5.75 15.23 37.97
N SER A 122 6.70 14.95 37.07
CA SER A 122 7.00 15.80 35.93
C SER A 122 5.74 16.07 35.10
N VAL A 123 5.64 17.31 34.62
CA VAL A 123 4.59 17.73 33.67
C VAL A 123 4.95 17.41 32.23
N GLN A 124 6.10 16.84 31.96
CA GLN A 124 6.49 16.41 30.63
C GLN A 124 5.52 15.37 30.07
N GLY A 125 5.09 15.53 28.83
CA GLY A 125 4.10 14.68 28.16
C GLY A 125 2.64 15.00 28.53
N LYS A 126 2.40 16.01 29.38
CA LYS A 126 1.06 16.61 29.60
C LYS A 126 0.84 17.74 28.59
N SER A 127 -0.29 18.46 28.68
CA SER A 127 -0.55 19.57 27.77
C SER A 127 -1.00 20.85 28.48
N PHE A 128 -0.70 21.97 27.85
CA PHE A 128 -1.38 23.23 28.14
C PHE A 128 -2.54 23.45 27.16
N ALA A 129 -3.64 24.02 27.68
CA ALA A 129 -4.74 24.53 26.89
C ALA A 129 -4.94 26.03 27.12
N ILE A 130 -5.28 26.76 26.07
CA ILE A 130 -5.69 28.17 26.10
C ILE A 130 -7.20 28.25 26.04
N VAL A 131 -7.80 28.83 27.06
CA VAL A 131 -9.26 28.95 27.21
C VAL A 131 -9.67 30.44 27.29
N GLN A 132 -10.67 30.82 26.53
CA GLN A 132 -11.21 32.21 26.56
C GLN A 132 -12.19 32.38 27.72
N SER A 133 -12.11 33.50 28.47
CA SER A 133 -12.91 33.74 29.67
C SER A 133 -14.42 33.90 29.41
N THR A 134 -14.77 34.51 28.30
CA THR A 134 -16.19 34.81 27.93
C THR A 134 -16.87 33.65 27.21
N ASN A 135 -16.11 32.73 26.66
CA ASN A 135 -16.61 31.51 26.05
C ASN A 135 -15.64 30.40 26.48
N PRO A 136 -15.98 29.57 27.46
CA PRO A 136 -15.06 28.57 28.05
C PRO A 136 -14.70 27.42 27.10
N ILE A 137 -14.79 27.62 25.79
CA ILE A 137 -14.30 26.68 24.78
C ILE A 137 -12.77 26.79 24.73
N MET A 138 -12.09 25.63 24.80
CA MET A 138 -10.66 25.57 24.59
C MET A 138 -10.34 25.99 23.18
N LYS A 139 -9.42 26.97 23.04
CA LYS A 139 -9.07 27.54 21.74
C LYS A 139 -7.88 26.85 21.09
N ALA A 140 -6.85 26.54 21.89
CA ALA A 140 -5.67 25.85 21.41
C ALA A 140 -5.05 25.04 22.55
N CYS A 141 -4.32 23.99 22.19
CA CYS A 141 -3.55 23.20 23.14
C CYS A 141 -2.22 22.73 22.55
N ALA A 142 -1.25 22.49 23.43
CA ALA A 142 0.07 22.04 23.03
C ALA A 142 0.66 21.11 24.09
N THR A 143 1.34 20.04 23.65
CA THR A 143 2.04 19.10 24.52
C THR A 143 3.30 19.77 25.10
N ILE A 144 3.59 19.51 26.37
CA ILE A 144 4.78 20.00 27.08
C ILE A 144 5.89 18.99 26.92
N GLU A 145 6.96 19.37 26.21
CA GLU A 145 8.12 18.53 25.97
C GLU A 145 9.41 19.36 26.06
N GLU A 146 10.54 18.72 26.20
CA GLU A 146 11.86 19.38 26.07
C GLU A 146 12.19 19.54 24.56
N ASP A 147 12.88 20.58 24.21
CA ASP A 147 13.37 20.77 22.83
C ASP A 147 14.58 19.86 22.57
N THR A 148 14.27 18.61 22.24
CA THR A 148 15.27 17.55 22.01
C THR A 148 14.69 16.45 21.13
N GLU A 149 15.53 15.55 20.66
CA GLU A 149 15.07 14.37 19.93
C GLU A 149 14.53 13.29 20.88
N TYR A 150 13.51 12.58 20.43
CA TYR A 150 12.86 11.50 21.15
C TYR A 150 12.92 10.19 20.38
N VAL A 151 12.95 9.06 21.11
CA VAL A 151 12.59 7.74 20.60
C VAL A 151 11.15 7.48 21.01
N THR A 152 10.32 6.99 20.08
CA THR A 152 8.92 6.67 20.38
C THR A 152 8.67 5.20 20.08
N ALA A 153 8.09 4.49 21.03
CA ALA A 153 7.65 3.10 20.88
C ALA A 153 6.21 2.95 21.30
N PHE A 154 5.58 1.87 20.87
CA PHE A 154 4.20 1.56 21.20
C PHE A 154 4.03 0.08 21.56
N ALA A 155 2.95 -0.22 22.29
CA ALA A 155 2.47 -1.56 22.51
C ALA A 155 0.97 -1.62 22.19
N ASN A 156 0.62 -2.32 21.12
CA ASN A 156 -0.75 -2.51 20.68
C ASN A 156 -1.34 -3.77 21.29
N PHE A 157 -2.39 -3.62 22.07
CA PHE A 157 -3.15 -4.72 22.65
C PHE A 157 -4.31 -5.09 21.72
N PRO A 158 -4.33 -6.28 21.11
CA PRO A 158 -5.36 -6.66 20.14
C PRO A 158 -6.41 -7.63 20.69
N ALA A 159 -6.20 -8.17 21.90
CA ALA A 159 -7.02 -9.24 22.45
C ALA A 159 -7.34 -9.02 23.93
N TYR A 160 -8.59 -9.29 24.34
CA TYR A 160 -9.18 -9.06 25.64
C TYR A 160 -9.24 -7.58 26.06
N VAL A 161 -8.11 -6.91 26.03
CA VAL A 161 -7.99 -5.44 26.11
C VAL A 161 -7.49 -4.96 24.75
N GLY A 162 -8.15 -3.95 24.21
CA GLY A 162 -7.74 -3.28 22.98
C GLY A 162 -7.16 -1.90 23.26
N GLY A 163 -6.35 -1.39 22.36
CA GLY A 163 -5.77 -0.06 22.43
C GLY A 163 -4.26 -0.06 22.47
N THR A 164 -3.70 1.14 22.65
CA THR A 164 -2.25 1.37 22.48
C THR A 164 -1.67 2.04 23.73
N VAL A 165 -0.49 1.62 24.13
CA VAL A 165 0.39 2.32 25.09
C VAL A 165 1.59 2.84 24.32
N ILE A 166 1.89 4.14 24.49
CA ILE A 166 3.02 4.82 23.82
C ILE A 166 4.07 5.16 24.89
N PHE A 167 5.34 4.99 24.53
CA PHE A 167 6.53 5.28 25.35
C PHE A 167 7.41 6.28 24.62
N ARG A 168 7.89 7.34 25.32
CA ARG A 168 8.65 8.41 24.68
C ARG A 168 9.71 8.98 25.63
N PRO A 169 10.92 8.40 25.71
CA PRO A 169 12.10 8.99 26.33
C PRO A 169 12.89 9.82 25.32
N LYS A 170 13.85 10.63 25.83
CA LYS A 170 14.85 11.31 24.98
C LYS A 170 15.69 10.28 24.21
N ALA A 171 16.03 10.62 22.98
CA ALA A 171 16.94 9.81 22.18
C ALA A 171 18.35 9.78 22.80
N ASN A 172 19.03 8.66 22.65
CA ASN A 172 20.40 8.45 23.13
C ASN A 172 20.64 8.75 24.62
N SER A 173 19.58 8.75 25.44
CA SER A 173 19.66 9.03 26.89
C SER A 173 18.92 7.96 27.71
N PRO A 174 19.53 6.77 27.92
CA PRO A 174 18.89 5.66 28.65
C PRO A 174 18.47 5.99 30.09
N SER A 175 19.01 7.03 30.68
CA SER A 175 18.66 7.47 32.03
C SER A 175 17.62 8.58 32.07
N SER A 176 17.14 9.06 30.90
CA SER A 176 16.09 10.07 30.84
C SER A 176 14.75 9.52 31.32
N ILE A 177 13.85 10.40 31.70
CA ILE A 177 12.48 10.02 32.01
C ILE A 177 11.79 9.50 30.73
N THR A 178 10.94 8.49 30.91
CA THR A 178 10.06 7.99 29.85
C THR A 178 8.63 8.44 30.15
N THR A 179 8.07 9.26 29.28
CA THR A 179 6.64 9.56 29.33
C THR A 179 5.86 8.39 28.71
N MET A 180 4.79 8.01 29.36
CA MET A 180 3.90 6.96 28.93
C MET A 180 2.48 7.53 28.79
N SER A 181 1.82 7.25 27.70
CA SER A 181 0.41 7.60 27.50
C SER A 181 -0.32 6.46 26.80
N GLY A 182 -1.60 6.30 27.07
CA GLY A 182 -2.37 5.25 26.42
C GLY A 182 -3.86 5.42 26.61
N SER A 183 -4.61 4.69 25.79
CA SER A 183 -6.06 4.53 25.89
C SER A 183 -6.38 3.06 25.68
N LEU A 184 -6.87 2.42 26.72
CA LEU A 184 -7.21 1.00 26.71
C LEU A 184 -8.71 0.80 26.94
N TYR A 185 -9.29 -0.20 26.28
CA TYR A 185 -10.70 -0.55 26.36
C TYR A 185 -10.91 -2.06 26.22
N TYR A 186 -12.07 -2.56 26.67
CA TYR A 186 -12.39 -3.98 26.48
C TYR A 186 -12.78 -4.27 25.01
N VAL A 187 -12.27 -5.36 24.48
CA VAL A 187 -12.64 -5.87 23.12
C VAL A 187 -13.67 -7.01 23.21
N SER A 188 -13.93 -7.53 24.41
CA SER A 188 -14.91 -8.58 24.70
C SER A 188 -15.91 -8.07 25.75
N ASP A 189 -16.89 -8.90 26.08
CA ASP A 189 -17.85 -8.60 27.16
C ASP A 189 -17.10 -8.18 28.44
N SER A 190 -17.42 -6.99 28.93
CA SER A 190 -16.85 -6.43 30.15
C SER A 190 -17.53 -6.95 31.43
N SER A 191 -18.60 -7.76 31.33
CA SER A 191 -19.25 -8.34 32.50
C SER A 191 -18.30 -9.26 33.27
N GLY A 192 -17.98 -8.86 34.52
CA GLY A 192 -16.99 -9.56 35.32
C GLY A 192 -15.51 -9.32 34.93
N ALA A 193 -15.24 -8.37 34.05
CA ALA A 193 -13.86 -7.98 33.73
C ALA A 193 -13.20 -7.23 34.90
N PRO A 194 -11.88 -7.44 35.16
CA PRO A 194 -11.17 -6.72 36.19
C PRO A 194 -11.19 -5.21 35.94
N THR A 195 -11.49 -4.41 36.94
CA THR A 195 -11.41 -2.94 36.86
C THR A 195 -9.96 -2.43 37.01
N SER A 196 -9.05 -3.27 37.46
CA SER A 196 -7.68 -2.92 37.79
C SER A 196 -6.73 -4.07 37.44
N TYR A 197 -5.62 -3.74 36.83
CA TYR A 197 -4.60 -4.67 36.36
C TYR A 197 -3.25 -4.40 37.00
N LYS A 198 -2.56 -5.44 37.46
CA LYS A 198 -1.12 -5.40 37.63
C LYS A 198 -0.48 -5.49 36.24
N TRP A 199 0.63 -4.80 36.02
CA TRP A 199 1.29 -4.76 34.74
C TRP A 199 2.81 -4.74 34.88
N GLN A 200 3.45 -5.36 33.91
CA GLN A 200 4.89 -5.47 33.90
C GLN A 200 5.42 -5.60 32.47
N VAL A 201 6.69 -5.24 32.26
CA VAL A 201 7.47 -5.60 31.07
C VAL A 201 8.09 -6.98 31.31
N ASN A 202 7.87 -7.92 30.42
CA ASN A 202 8.46 -9.25 30.44
C ASN A 202 9.67 -9.35 29.49
N LYS A 203 10.52 -10.34 29.76
CA LYS A 203 11.81 -10.49 29.07
C LYS A 203 11.69 -10.81 27.59
N GLU A 204 10.72 -11.62 27.20
CA GLU A 204 10.56 -12.12 25.84
C GLU A 204 9.37 -11.45 25.13
N SER A 205 9.37 -11.46 23.82
CA SER A 205 8.24 -10.99 23.01
C SER A 205 7.14 -12.03 22.92
N VAL A 206 5.91 -11.57 22.69
CA VAL A 206 4.76 -12.43 22.36
C VAL A 206 4.91 -12.97 20.95
N VAL A 207 4.64 -14.25 20.74
CA VAL A 207 4.68 -14.89 19.42
C VAL A 207 3.27 -15.19 18.92
N MET A 208 2.72 -16.38 19.23
CA MET A 208 1.42 -16.85 18.72
C MET A 208 0.34 -16.91 19.79
N ASP A 209 0.70 -16.91 21.06
CA ASP A 209 -0.16 -17.17 22.21
C ASP A 209 -0.91 -15.93 22.75
N ILE A 210 -1.04 -14.90 21.92
CA ILE A 210 -1.82 -13.69 22.21
C ILE A 210 -3.33 -13.92 22.02
N SER A 211 -3.72 -14.93 21.27
CA SER A 211 -5.12 -15.22 20.89
C SER A 211 -5.97 -15.67 22.07
N GLN A 212 -7.26 -15.37 22.06
CA GLN A 212 -8.22 -15.84 23.05
C GLN A 212 -8.53 -17.34 22.98
N THR A 213 -8.22 -18.04 21.87
CA THR A 213 -8.37 -19.50 21.75
C THR A 213 -7.37 -20.26 22.61
N VAL A 214 -6.27 -19.63 22.97
CA VAL A 214 -5.32 -20.20 23.91
C VAL A 214 -5.95 -20.18 25.30
N SER A 215 -5.85 -21.29 26.02
CA SER A 215 -6.39 -21.37 27.39
C SER A 215 -5.86 -20.22 28.24
N ILE A 216 -6.64 -19.77 29.23
CA ILE A 216 -6.23 -18.68 30.14
C ILE A 216 -4.85 -18.95 30.75
N SER A 217 -4.53 -20.22 31.03
CA SER A 217 -3.26 -20.63 31.61
C SER A 217 -2.06 -20.59 30.66
N SER A 218 -2.30 -20.62 29.33
CA SER A 218 -1.25 -20.62 28.32
C SER A 218 -1.19 -19.30 27.54
N ARG A 219 -2.17 -18.39 27.72
CA ARG A 219 -2.15 -17.06 27.09
C ARG A 219 -0.93 -16.27 27.52
N CYS A 220 -0.21 -15.68 26.55
CA CYS A 220 0.98 -14.87 26.80
C CYS A 220 2.11 -15.61 27.54
N SER A 221 2.11 -16.96 27.54
CA SER A 221 3.14 -17.75 28.21
C SER A 221 4.52 -17.58 27.58
N SER A 222 4.58 -17.23 26.30
CA SER A 222 5.81 -16.92 25.56
C SER A 222 6.55 -15.67 26.07
N THR A 223 5.89 -14.80 26.83
CA THR A 223 6.48 -13.53 27.32
C THR A 223 7.58 -13.73 28.37
N GLY A 224 7.64 -14.91 28.97
CA GLY A 224 8.63 -15.23 29.97
C GLY A 224 8.41 -14.52 31.32
N VAL A 225 9.51 -14.27 32.04
CA VAL A 225 9.49 -13.66 33.35
C VAL A 225 9.64 -12.15 33.32
N LEU A 226 9.40 -11.51 34.48
CA LEU A 226 9.64 -10.07 34.68
C LEU A 226 11.03 -9.66 34.16
N PHE A 227 11.09 -8.59 33.39
CA PHE A 227 12.36 -8.04 32.92
C PHE A 227 13.08 -7.31 34.06
N ASN A 228 14.12 -7.94 34.55
CA ASN A 228 14.94 -7.46 35.65
C ASN A 228 16.44 -7.67 35.35
N GLN A 229 16.99 -6.85 34.45
CA GLN A 229 18.40 -6.97 34.01
C GLN A 229 19.40 -6.68 35.11
N SER A 230 19.06 -5.79 36.06
CA SER A 230 19.93 -5.38 37.15
C SER A 230 19.92 -6.30 38.34
N GLY A 231 19.09 -7.37 38.36
CA GLY A 231 18.95 -8.30 39.48
C GLY A 231 18.44 -7.64 40.76
N VAL A 232 17.82 -6.47 40.64
CA VAL A 232 17.26 -5.75 41.80
C VAL A 232 16.06 -6.55 42.31
N ASN A 233 16.06 -6.83 43.62
CA ASN A 233 14.90 -7.46 44.25
C ASN A 233 13.78 -6.44 44.43
N SER A 234 12.54 -6.82 44.17
CA SER A 234 11.34 -6.04 44.49
C SER A 234 11.17 -5.99 46.03
N GLY A 235 12.13 -5.36 46.68
CA GLY A 235 12.17 -5.27 48.13
C GLY A 235 11.48 -4.02 48.65
N THR A 236 11.65 -3.73 49.93
CA THR A 236 11.02 -2.65 50.69
C THR A 236 11.30 -1.21 50.17
N LEU A 237 12.25 -1.05 49.28
CA LEU A 237 12.64 0.26 48.73
C LEU A 237 11.92 0.61 47.40
N CYS A 238 11.45 -0.40 46.63
CA CYS A 238 10.73 -0.16 45.39
C CYS A 238 9.34 0.43 45.66
N SER A 239 9.06 1.59 45.13
CA SER A 239 7.79 2.29 45.34
C SER A 239 7.54 3.36 44.27
N THR A 240 6.35 3.91 44.24
CA THR A 240 5.98 5.03 43.35
C THR A 240 6.79 6.30 43.61
N SER A 241 7.38 6.45 44.81
CA SER A 241 8.25 7.57 45.16
C SER A 241 9.72 7.30 44.89
N ASP A 242 10.12 6.02 44.75
CA ASP A 242 11.48 5.61 44.43
C ASP A 242 11.50 4.56 43.31
N GLN A 243 11.17 4.99 42.11
CA GLN A 243 11.08 4.13 40.92
C GLN A 243 12.45 3.56 40.47
N ARG A 244 13.56 4.25 40.81
CA ARG A 244 14.91 3.84 40.41
C ARG A 244 15.41 2.63 41.19
N SER A 245 14.84 2.36 42.37
CA SER A 245 15.12 1.15 43.13
C SER A 245 14.28 -0.08 42.72
N CYS A 246 13.40 0.06 41.75
CA CYS A 246 12.57 -0.99 41.21
C CYS A 246 13.23 -1.75 40.07
N PRO A 247 12.87 -3.05 39.83
CA PRO A 247 13.15 -3.71 38.58
C PRO A 247 12.64 -2.91 37.39
N ILE A 248 13.39 -2.87 36.30
CA ILE A 248 13.03 -2.09 35.10
C ILE A 248 11.61 -2.40 34.63
N GLY A 249 11.24 -3.71 34.61
CA GLY A 249 9.92 -4.13 34.12
C GLY A 249 8.79 -4.03 35.14
N ASP A 250 9.03 -3.70 36.39
CA ASP A 250 7.98 -3.68 37.43
C ASP A 250 7.17 -2.38 37.41
N LEU A 251 6.26 -2.28 36.43
CA LEU A 251 5.42 -1.10 36.24
C LEU A 251 4.39 -0.96 37.38
N THR A 252 3.92 -2.05 37.93
CA THR A 252 2.94 -2.02 39.04
C THR A 252 3.51 -1.34 40.29
N SER A 253 4.70 -1.69 40.71
CA SER A 253 5.33 -1.10 41.89
C SER A 253 5.74 0.36 41.64
N LYS A 254 6.14 0.70 40.41
CA LYS A 254 6.56 2.03 40.03
C LYS A 254 5.40 3.02 39.85
N LEU A 255 4.29 2.56 39.28
CA LEU A 255 3.22 3.42 38.75
C LEU A 255 1.83 3.10 39.34
N GLY A 256 1.73 2.03 40.12
CA GLY A 256 0.46 1.51 40.63
C GLY A 256 -0.25 0.60 39.62
N ASN A 257 -1.42 0.14 40.03
CA ASN A 257 -2.28 -0.65 39.13
C ASN A 257 -2.80 0.18 37.95
N LEU A 258 -2.86 -0.45 36.79
CA LEU A 258 -3.41 0.16 35.58
C LEU A 258 -4.93 -0.04 35.54
N SER A 259 -5.67 1.04 35.34
CA SER A 259 -7.11 1.01 35.05
C SER A 259 -7.38 1.14 33.55
N ILE A 260 -8.47 0.53 33.08
CA ILE A 260 -8.95 0.70 31.70
C ILE A 260 -9.42 2.14 31.50
N GLY A 261 -9.08 2.72 30.36
CA GLY A 261 -9.34 4.12 30.01
C GLY A 261 -8.09 4.82 29.51
N THR A 262 -8.12 6.13 29.51
CA THR A 262 -6.99 6.98 29.11
C THR A 262 -6.12 7.28 30.32
N PHE A 263 -4.81 7.19 30.15
CA PHE A 263 -3.82 7.43 31.22
C PHE A 263 -2.54 8.09 30.72
N ALA A 264 -1.84 8.74 31.62
CA ALA A 264 -0.48 9.25 31.39
C ALA A 264 0.37 9.03 32.65
N TYR A 265 1.57 8.51 32.48
CA TYR A 265 2.55 8.28 33.53
C TYR A 265 3.94 8.79 33.14
N VAL A 266 4.77 8.97 34.12
CA VAL A 266 6.21 9.23 33.97
C VAL A 266 6.98 8.15 34.71
N ASP A 267 7.90 7.49 34.02
CA ASP A 267 8.77 6.44 34.56
C ASP A 267 10.24 6.91 34.50
N LEU A 268 10.94 6.79 35.61
CA LEU A 268 12.35 7.23 35.75
C LEU A 268 13.35 6.15 35.39
N ASN A 269 12.88 4.92 35.10
CA ASN A 269 13.72 3.76 34.86
C ASN A 269 13.10 2.81 33.82
N LEU A 270 12.74 3.32 32.64
CA LEU A 270 12.14 2.54 31.56
C LEU A 270 12.74 2.93 30.19
N PRO A 271 14.02 2.53 29.92
CA PRO A 271 14.73 2.97 28.72
C PRO A 271 14.23 2.28 27.45
N LEU A 272 14.24 3.01 26.31
CA LEU A 272 14.05 2.46 24.98
C LEU A 272 15.38 2.25 24.22
N SER A 273 16.52 2.58 24.82
CA SER A 273 17.84 2.43 24.21
C SER A 273 18.86 1.81 25.19
N GLY A 274 19.98 1.32 24.67
CA GLY A 274 21.03 0.68 25.45
C GLY A 274 20.69 -0.75 25.87
N LEU A 275 21.51 -1.36 26.71
CA LEU A 275 21.41 -2.77 27.14
C LEU A 275 20.11 -3.09 27.89
N ASN A 276 19.52 -2.10 28.51
CA ASN A 276 18.29 -2.24 29.31
C ASN A 276 17.04 -1.82 28.54
N SER A 277 17.11 -1.68 27.21
CA SER A 277 15.97 -1.32 26.37
C SER A 277 14.82 -2.32 26.54
N ILE A 278 13.60 -1.77 26.61
CA ILE A 278 12.38 -2.56 26.59
C ILE A 278 11.84 -2.82 25.18
N ILE A 279 12.45 -2.29 24.13
CA ILE A 279 12.10 -2.59 22.74
C ILE A 279 12.30 -4.09 22.45
N ASN A 280 11.40 -4.68 21.67
CA ASN A 280 11.33 -6.12 21.38
C ASN A 280 11.05 -6.99 22.63
N ARG A 281 10.50 -6.42 23.68
CA ARG A 281 9.96 -7.11 24.85
C ARG A 281 8.45 -7.02 24.84
N SER A 282 7.80 -7.63 25.84
CA SER A 282 6.35 -7.58 25.95
C SER A 282 5.88 -6.90 27.22
N ILE A 283 4.70 -6.29 27.17
CA ILE A 283 3.94 -5.84 28.32
C ILE A 283 2.85 -6.86 28.57
N THR A 284 2.69 -7.28 29.83
CA THR A 284 1.67 -8.23 30.23
C THR A 284 0.79 -7.61 31.32
N LEU A 285 -0.54 -7.75 31.13
CA LEU A 285 -1.56 -7.31 32.09
C LEU A 285 -2.10 -8.49 32.85
N TYR A 286 -2.05 -8.41 34.18
CA TYR A 286 -2.55 -9.43 35.12
C TYR A 286 -3.78 -8.87 35.85
N ASP A 287 -4.79 -9.67 36.00
CA ASP A 287 -5.90 -9.36 36.90
C ASP A 287 -5.38 -9.13 38.33
N ALA A 288 -5.61 -7.95 38.87
CA ALA A 288 -5.05 -7.56 40.16
C ALA A 288 -5.55 -8.45 41.33
N SER A 289 -6.72 -9.06 41.21
CA SER A 289 -7.35 -9.92 42.21
C SER A 289 -6.91 -11.39 42.11
N SER A 290 -6.93 -11.96 40.91
CA SER A 290 -6.64 -13.37 40.68
C SER A 290 -5.19 -13.67 40.32
N GLY A 291 -4.43 -12.66 39.87
CA GLY A 291 -3.05 -12.84 39.36
C GLY A 291 -2.97 -13.49 37.97
N ASN A 292 -4.08 -13.79 37.33
CA ASN A 292 -4.10 -14.41 35.99
C ASN A 292 -3.76 -13.41 34.91
N ILE A 293 -3.00 -13.86 33.89
CA ILE A 293 -2.71 -13.08 32.69
C ILE A 293 -4.01 -12.86 31.89
N LYS A 294 -4.26 -11.64 31.52
CA LYS A 294 -5.43 -11.26 30.70
C LYS A 294 -5.05 -10.81 29.29
N ALA A 295 -3.99 -10.02 29.15
CA ALA A 295 -3.57 -9.45 27.87
C ALA A 295 -2.07 -9.25 27.82
N CYS A 296 -1.51 -9.22 26.62
CA CYS A 296 -0.11 -8.87 26.38
C CYS A 296 0.06 -8.19 25.03
N ALA A 297 1.15 -7.44 24.89
CA ALA A 297 1.50 -6.75 23.66
C ALA A 297 3.03 -6.58 23.56
N ASN A 298 3.58 -6.62 22.35
CA ASN A 298 4.98 -6.32 22.11
C ASN A 298 5.26 -4.83 22.14
N VAL A 299 6.40 -4.42 22.70
CA VAL A 299 6.90 -3.06 22.62
C VAL A 299 7.70 -2.91 21.33
N VAL A 300 7.20 -2.11 20.41
CA VAL A 300 7.75 -1.91 19.08
C VAL A 300 8.10 -0.44 18.88
N GLU A 301 9.28 -0.16 18.34
CA GLU A 301 9.69 1.20 18.01
C GLU A 301 8.99 1.66 16.72
N PHE A 302 8.50 2.91 16.72
CA PHE A 302 8.07 3.52 15.47
C PHE A 302 9.26 3.73 14.55
N LYS A 303 9.16 3.23 13.33
CA LYS A 303 10.15 3.49 12.28
C LYS A 303 9.81 4.79 11.58
N THR A 304 10.82 5.63 11.35
CA THR A 304 10.65 6.82 10.53
C THR A 304 10.02 6.47 9.21
N LYS A 305 8.95 7.17 8.84
CA LYS A 305 8.33 7.09 7.53
C LYS A 305 8.85 8.21 6.65
N GLU A 306 9.27 7.84 5.46
CA GLU A 306 9.59 8.76 4.36
C GLU A 306 8.64 8.46 3.21
N ALA A 307 7.95 9.48 2.71
CA ALA A 307 7.06 9.35 1.56
C ALA A 307 7.45 10.37 0.49
N LEU A 308 7.49 9.93 -0.76
CA LEU A 308 7.98 10.69 -1.89
C LEU A 308 6.93 10.77 -3.00
N ALA A 309 6.56 11.98 -3.41
CA ALA A 309 5.86 12.23 -4.65
C ALA A 309 6.85 12.74 -5.68
N LYS A 310 7.20 11.92 -6.68
CA LYS A 310 8.13 12.25 -7.76
C LYS A 310 7.36 12.71 -8.99
N PHE A 311 7.63 13.92 -9.43
CA PHE A 311 7.04 14.50 -10.63
C PHE A 311 7.98 14.35 -11.81
N SER A 312 7.47 13.91 -12.95
CA SER A 312 8.12 13.88 -14.25
C SER A 312 7.02 13.86 -15.32
N ASN A 313 6.19 14.92 -15.36
CA ASN A 313 5.09 15.04 -16.32
C ASN A 313 4.76 16.50 -16.67
N ASP A 314 4.34 16.71 -17.93
CA ASP A 314 4.00 17.99 -18.58
C ASP A 314 5.04 19.10 -18.30
N GLY A 315 6.34 18.75 -18.32
CA GLY A 315 7.46 19.68 -18.12
C GLY A 315 7.74 20.02 -16.65
N VAL A 316 6.95 19.56 -15.70
CA VAL A 316 7.22 19.70 -14.25
C VAL A 316 8.01 18.50 -13.76
N HIS A 317 9.14 18.75 -13.14
CA HIS A 317 9.99 17.71 -12.58
C HIS A 317 10.47 18.05 -11.16
N GLY A 318 10.93 17.02 -10.42
CA GLY A 318 11.33 17.17 -9.04
C GLY A 318 10.50 16.33 -8.09
N TYR A 319 10.40 16.75 -6.85
CA TYR A 319 9.71 15.96 -5.83
C TYR A 319 9.12 16.79 -4.69
N ILE A 320 8.18 16.18 -3.98
CA ILE A 320 7.77 16.57 -2.64
C ILE A 320 7.99 15.35 -1.74
N LYS A 321 8.85 15.51 -0.73
CA LYS A 321 9.21 14.46 0.23
C LYS A 321 8.68 14.82 1.61
N LEU A 322 8.06 13.86 2.26
CA LEU A 322 7.54 13.96 3.62
C LEU A 322 8.30 12.99 4.52
N THR A 323 8.74 13.46 5.69
CA THR A 323 9.44 12.63 6.68
C THR A 323 8.82 12.83 8.06
N GLN A 324 8.43 11.74 8.74
CA GLN A 324 7.90 11.78 10.09
C GLN A 324 8.48 10.62 10.92
N LYS A 325 9.06 10.94 12.09
CA LYS A 325 9.72 9.95 12.97
C LYS A 325 8.72 9.05 13.71
N SER A 326 7.63 9.64 14.20
CA SER A 326 6.52 8.94 14.85
C SER A 326 5.23 9.76 14.74
N PRO A 327 4.05 9.21 15.07
CA PRO A 327 2.78 9.97 15.06
C PRO A 327 2.77 11.18 16.01
N LEU A 328 3.72 11.28 16.92
CA LEU A 328 3.85 12.37 17.88
C LEU A 328 4.80 13.49 17.42
N ASP A 329 5.53 13.28 16.33
CA ASP A 329 6.47 14.21 15.77
C ASP A 329 5.85 15.01 14.62
N GLU A 330 6.38 16.20 14.35
CA GLU A 330 6.02 17.00 13.18
C GLU A 330 6.50 16.30 11.92
N THR A 331 5.76 16.47 10.83
CA THR A 331 6.18 16.05 9.50
C THR A 331 7.06 17.13 8.89
N LEU A 332 8.28 16.77 8.50
CA LEU A 332 9.14 17.58 7.65
C LEU A 332 8.65 17.46 6.21
N VAL A 333 8.48 18.58 5.52
CA VAL A 333 8.05 18.67 4.12
C VAL A 333 9.18 19.32 3.33
N GLU A 334 9.83 18.54 2.48
CA GLU A 334 10.82 19.04 1.51
C GLU A 334 10.15 19.18 0.15
N VAL A 335 10.28 20.35 -0.46
CA VAL A 335 9.78 20.63 -1.80
C VAL A 335 10.96 21.01 -2.68
N ASP A 336 11.14 20.27 -3.78
CA ASP A 336 12.08 20.60 -4.85
C ASP A 336 11.36 20.39 -6.19
N LEU A 337 10.80 21.45 -6.73
CA LEU A 337 10.02 21.45 -7.95
C LEU A 337 10.60 22.46 -8.94
N GLU A 338 10.77 22.01 -10.18
CA GLU A 338 11.25 22.81 -11.31
C GLU A 338 10.25 22.70 -12.49
N GLY A 339 10.40 23.55 -13.48
CA GLY A 339 9.53 23.54 -14.66
C GLY A 339 8.13 24.11 -14.45
N LEU A 340 7.87 24.83 -13.35
CA LEU A 340 6.57 25.45 -13.06
C LEU A 340 6.21 26.58 -14.04
N ASN A 341 7.21 27.20 -14.66
CA ASN A 341 7.08 28.20 -15.75
C ASN A 341 6.08 29.32 -15.46
N SER A 342 5.90 29.70 -14.19
CA SER A 342 4.90 30.67 -13.72
C SER A 342 3.45 30.23 -13.97
N SER A 343 3.20 28.97 -14.30
CA SER A 343 1.88 28.42 -14.60
C SER A 343 1.27 27.67 -13.39
N GLY A 344 2.04 27.36 -12.36
CA GLY A 344 1.56 26.72 -11.14
C GLY A 344 0.62 27.63 -10.33
N ASP A 345 -0.27 27.02 -9.56
CA ASP A 345 -1.17 27.72 -8.63
C ASP A 345 -1.19 27.00 -7.27
N GLY A 346 -2.29 26.31 -6.93
CA GLY A 346 -2.39 25.52 -5.72
C GLY A 346 -1.72 24.15 -5.88
N TYR A 347 -1.32 23.55 -4.76
CA TYR A 347 -0.88 22.16 -4.71
C TYR A 347 -1.41 21.51 -3.45
N HIS A 348 -1.98 20.28 -3.62
CA HIS A 348 -2.78 19.65 -2.57
C HIS A 348 -2.58 18.13 -2.57
N VAL A 349 -2.71 17.52 -1.38
CA VAL A 349 -2.91 16.08 -1.28
C VAL A 349 -4.36 15.75 -1.66
N HIS A 350 -4.56 14.85 -2.61
CA HIS A 350 -5.85 14.34 -3.05
C HIS A 350 -6.14 12.96 -2.45
N GLU A 351 -7.41 12.51 -2.50
CA GLU A 351 -7.86 11.33 -1.76
C GLU A 351 -7.28 10.01 -2.28
N TRP A 352 -7.09 9.86 -3.60
CA TRP A 352 -6.68 8.59 -4.20
C TRP A 352 -5.30 8.68 -4.84
N PRO A 353 -4.57 7.55 -4.94
CA PRO A 353 -3.32 7.49 -5.70
C PRO A 353 -3.54 7.70 -7.19
N VAL A 354 -2.48 8.05 -7.90
CA VAL A 354 -2.50 8.16 -9.37
C VAL A 354 -2.55 6.77 -9.98
N SER A 355 -3.49 6.55 -10.91
CA SER A 355 -3.57 5.34 -11.74
C SER A 355 -2.82 5.54 -13.05
N ARG A 356 -2.09 4.51 -13.52
CA ARG A 356 -1.36 4.56 -14.80
C ARG A 356 -2.03 3.86 -15.97
N MET A 357 -3.16 3.24 -15.81
CA MET A 357 -3.92 2.74 -16.93
C MET A 357 -4.60 3.90 -17.64
N LEU A 358 -3.99 4.41 -18.71
CA LEU A 358 -4.48 5.56 -19.44
C LEU A 358 -4.92 5.16 -20.84
N GLU A 359 -6.10 5.64 -21.20
CA GLU A 359 -6.46 5.88 -22.58
C GLU A 359 -5.73 7.13 -23.08
N GLN A 360 -5.35 7.13 -24.34
CA GLN A 360 -4.77 8.30 -24.99
C GLN A 360 -5.70 9.53 -24.81
N GLY A 361 -5.14 10.62 -24.27
CA GLY A 361 -5.86 11.89 -24.10
C GLY A 361 -6.59 12.08 -22.77
N GLN A 362 -6.60 11.12 -21.85
CA GLN A 362 -7.15 11.34 -20.51
C GLN A 362 -6.09 11.87 -19.53
N SER A 363 -6.47 12.87 -18.75
CA SER A 363 -5.61 13.36 -17.67
C SER A 363 -5.64 12.40 -16.49
N ILE A 364 -4.49 11.80 -16.15
CA ILE A 364 -4.31 10.99 -14.93
C ILE A 364 -4.64 11.74 -13.63
N CYS A 365 -4.63 13.05 -13.69
CA CYS A 365 -4.90 13.95 -12.56
C CYS A 365 -6.37 14.37 -12.47
N SER A 366 -7.25 13.82 -13.33
CA SER A 366 -8.68 14.19 -13.31
C SER A 366 -9.35 13.77 -12.00
N GLY A 367 -10.50 14.37 -11.70
CA GLY A 367 -11.29 14.04 -10.52
C GLY A 367 -11.77 12.60 -10.46
N GLU A 368 -11.86 11.96 -11.60
CA GLU A 368 -12.21 10.54 -11.68
C GLU A 368 -11.09 9.65 -11.16
N TYR A 369 -9.82 10.02 -11.35
CA TYR A 369 -8.68 9.19 -10.96
C TYR A 369 -8.09 9.54 -9.59
N VAL A 370 -8.04 10.82 -9.19
CA VAL A 370 -7.42 11.23 -7.92
C VAL A 370 -8.40 11.84 -6.91
N SER A 371 -9.71 11.95 -7.23
CA SER A 371 -10.76 12.54 -6.37
C SER A 371 -10.55 14.01 -6.03
N GLY A 372 -11.16 14.50 -4.95
CA GLY A 372 -11.01 15.82 -4.37
C GLY A 372 -9.81 15.95 -3.45
N HIS A 373 -9.68 17.09 -2.79
CA HIS A 373 -8.69 17.31 -1.73
C HIS A 373 -8.94 16.36 -0.56
N PHE A 374 -7.87 15.90 0.07
CA PHE A 374 -7.95 15.09 1.28
C PHE A 374 -8.28 15.95 2.49
N ASN A 375 -9.55 15.91 2.90
CA ASN A 375 -10.11 16.72 3.99
C ASN A 375 -10.91 15.87 4.99
N PRO A 376 -10.28 14.93 5.72
CA PRO A 376 -10.98 14.02 6.64
C PRO A 376 -11.62 14.72 7.85
N PHE A 377 -11.22 15.96 8.15
CA PHE A 377 -11.76 16.75 9.25
C PHE A 377 -12.86 17.73 8.83
N PHE A 378 -13.23 17.71 7.53
CA PHE A 378 -14.27 18.58 6.97
C PHE A 378 -14.03 20.07 7.24
N VAL A 379 -12.77 20.51 7.19
CA VAL A 379 -12.41 21.92 7.31
C VAL A 379 -13.09 22.69 6.18
N ASN A 380 -13.75 23.79 6.54
CA ASN A 380 -14.37 24.66 5.56
C ASN A 380 -13.30 25.54 4.86
N ALA A 381 -12.88 25.17 3.70
CA ALA A 381 -11.83 25.85 2.94
C ALA A 381 -12.14 27.34 2.68
N SER A 382 -13.45 27.72 2.56
CA SER A 382 -13.85 29.12 2.36
C SER A 382 -13.66 29.99 3.62
N ALA A 383 -13.51 29.38 4.77
CA ALA A 383 -13.23 30.05 6.05
C ALA A 383 -11.74 30.02 6.43
N SER A 384 -10.91 29.33 5.64
CA SER A 384 -9.46 29.27 5.89
C SER A 384 -8.82 30.64 5.73
N PRO A 385 -7.79 30.96 6.52
CA PRO A 385 -7.01 32.20 6.35
C PRO A 385 -6.34 32.27 4.97
N SER A 386 -5.87 33.45 4.61
CA SER A 386 -5.06 33.61 3.39
C SER A 386 -3.84 32.68 3.43
N ALA A 387 -3.40 32.22 2.26
CA ALA A 387 -2.31 31.27 2.13
C ALA A 387 -1.04 31.74 2.89
N GLY A 388 -0.48 30.83 3.70
CA GLY A 388 0.72 31.05 4.51
C GLY A 388 0.52 31.86 5.79
N THR A 389 -0.70 32.32 6.12
CA THR A 389 -0.91 33.22 7.26
C THR A 389 -1.51 32.52 8.50
N GLY A 390 -2.29 31.45 8.31
CA GLY A 390 -2.93 30.69 9.38
C GLY A 390 -2.02 29.70 10.08
N THR A 391 -2.62 28.91 10.99
CA THR A 391 -2.01 27.69 11.54
C THR A 391 -2.46 26.47 10.72
N ASN A 392 -1.68 25.39 10.75
CA ASN A 392 -1.88 24.23 9.86
C ASN A 392 -3.28 23.58 9.99
N ASP A 393 -3.88 23.62 11.17
CA ASP A 393 -5.22 23.07 11.45
C ASP A 393 -6.38 23.91 10.90
N GLN A 394 -6.12 25.16 10.47
CA GLN A 394 -7.12 26.03 9.84
C GLN A 394 -7.30 25.75 8.35
N TYR A 395 -6.50 24.86 7.79
CA TYR A 395 -6.56 24.40 6.40
C TYR A 395 -6.91 22.91 6.35
N GLU A 396 -7.37 22.44 5.22
CA GLU A 396 -7.52 21.01 4.98
C GLU A 396 -6.18 20.28 5.23
N ILE A 397 -6.20 19.05 5.67
CA ILE A 397 -4.95 18.27 5.88
C ILE A 397 -4.10 18.33 4.61
N GLY A 398 -4.73 18.14 3.44
CA GLY A 398 -4.05 18.12 2.15
C GLY A 398 -3.71 19.48 1.55
N ASP A 399 -4.14 20.60 2.12
CA ASP A 399 -3.93 21.92 1.51
C ASP A 399 -2.52 22.46 1.79
N LEU A 400 -1.54 22.03 0.99
CA LEU A 400 -0.15 22.48 1.12
C LEU A 400 -0.02 23.96 0.71
N SER A 401 -0.76 24.39 -0.31
CA SER A 401 -0.75 25.78 -0.76
C SER A 401 -1.35 26.76 0.25
N GLY A 402 -2.44 26.37 0.91
CA GLY A 402 -3.00 27.14 2.02
C GLY A 402 -2.04 27.28 3.19
N LYS A 403 -1.33 26.21 3.52
CA LYS A 403 -0.39 26.17 4.65
C LYS A 403 0.93 26.91 4.38
N TYR A 404 1.49 26.78 3.17
CA TYR A 404 2.87 27.19 2.88
C TYR A 404 2.97 28.29 1.81
N GLY A 405 1.90 28.62 1.14
CA GLY A 405 1.86 29.57 0.03
C GLY A 405 1.66 28.90 -1.32
N SER A 406 1.10 29.65 -2.26
CA SER A 406 0.80 29.20 -3.61
C SER A 406 2.07 29.15 -4.47
N LEU A 407 2.07 28.28 -5.50
CA LEU A 407 3.09 28.23 -6.55
C LEU A 407 2.95 29.32 -7.62
N ARG A 408 2.00 30.22 -7.46
CA ARG A 408 1.68 31.26 -8.43
C ARG A 408 2.88 32.15 -8.73
N ASN A 409 3.18 32.35 -10.01
CA ASN A 409 4.30 33.15 -10.52
C ASN A 409 5.70 32.57 -10.22
N LEU A 410 5.79 31.37 -9.68
CA LEU A 410 7.07 30.70 -9.46
C LEU A 410 7.50 29.94 -10.71
N ARG A 411 8.80 29.87 -10.96
CA ARG A 411 9.42 28.99 -11.97
C ARG A 411 9.89 27.69 -11.36
N GLU A 412 10.29 27.75 -10.10
CA GLU A 412 10.76 26.64 -9.27
C GLU A 412 10.39 26.92 -7.82
N LEU A 413 10.33 25.89 -7.00
CA LEU A 413 10.20 26.00 -5.56
C LEU A 413 11.14 25.00 -4.86
N LYS A 414 12.14 25.53 -4.10
CA LYS A 414 13.02 24.74 -3.23
C LYS A 414 12.86 25.25 -1.81
N ASN A 415 12.19 24.47 -0.94
CA ASN A 415 11.95 24.90 0.43
C ASN A 415 11.65 23.72 1.36
N ASN A 416 11.81 23.97 2.66
CA ASN A 416 11.49 23.03 3.74
C ASN A 416 10.47 23.65 4.69
N TYR A 417 9.51 22.84 5.13
CA TYR A 417 8.46 23.22 6.08
C TYR A 417 8.30 22.14 7.14
N THR A 418 7.65 22.48 8.26
CA THR A 418 7.19 21.53 9.27
C THR A 418 5.67 21.61 9.41
N ASP A 419 5.03 20.46 9.62
CA ASP A 419 3.58 20.38 9.71
C ASP A 419 3.14 19.35 10.78
N ARG A 420 2.36 19.80 11.78
CA ARG A 420 1.75 18.93 12.78
C ARG A 420 0.42 18.36 12.32
N ASN A 421 -0.11 18.84 11.20
CA ASN A 421 -1.41 18.45 10.64
C ASN A 421 -1.25 17.77 9.27
N LEU A 422 -0.16 17.00 9.07
CA LEU A 422 0.09 16.22 7.85
C LEU A 422 0.65 14.84 8.22
N PRO A 423 -0.20 13.93 8.77
CA PRO A 423 0.27 12.69 9.35
C PRO A 423 0.71 11.67 8.28
N LEU A 424 1.81 10.95 8.57
CA LEU A 424 2.22 9.76 7.81
C LEU A 424 1.80 8.44 8.49
N PHE A 425 1.23 8.50 9.68
CA PHE A 425 0.77 7.38 10.49
C PHE A 425 -0.71 7.46 10.76
N GLY A 426 -1.33 6.30 11.03
CA GLY A 426 -2.71 6.21 11.46
C GLY A 426 -3.73 6.36 10.34
N MET A 427 -5.01 6.41 10.72
CA MET A 427 -6.14 6.36 9.78
C MET A 427 -6.22 7.56 8.82
N ASN A 428 -5.68 8.72 9.22
CA ASN A 428 -5.65 9.93 8.40
C ASN A 428 -4.31 10.13 7.69
N SER A 429 -3.50 9.07 7.56
CA SER A 429 -2.22 9.12 6.84
C SER A 429 -2.41 9.60 5.40
N VAL A 430 -1.50 10.48 4.97
CA VAL A 430 -1.44 10.95 3.57
C VAL A 430 -0.64 10.01 2.67
N VAL A 431 0.05 9.03 3.25
CA VAL A 431 0.88 8.06 2.51
C VAL A 431 0.00 7.19 1.61
N GLY A 432 0.43 6.99 0.36
CA GLY A 432 -0.29 6.24 -0.66
C GLY A 432 -1.36 7.04 -1.42
N ARG A 433 -1.60 8.30 -1.04
CA ARG A 433 -2.47 9.24 -1.76
C ARG A 433 -1.70 9.93 -2.87
N SER A 434 -2.28 10.94 -3.53
CA SER A 434 -1.57 11.72 -4.55
C SER A 434 -1.41 13.18 -4.16
N ILE A 435 -0.37 13.82 -4.71
CA ILE A 435 -0.25 15.28 -4.70
C ILE A 435 -0.57 15.77 -6.12
N VAL A 436 -1.45 16.76 -6.22
CA VAL A 436 -1.86 17.41 -7.47
C VAL A 436 -1.40 18.87 -7.44
N ILE A 437 -0.71 19.29 -8.50
CA ILE A 437 -0.38 20.69 -8.76
C ILE A 437 -1.43 21.23 -9.74
N HIS A 438 -2.01 22.37 -9.39
CA HIS A 438 -3.02 23.04 -10.20
C HIS A 438 -2.41 24.14 -11.06
N LYS A 439 -3.08 24.50 -12.16
CA LYS A 439 -2.63 25.48 -13.14
C LYS A 439 -3.36 26.80 -12.96
N ALA A 440 -2.61 27.90 -12.94
CA ALA A 440 -3.15 29.24 -12.94
C ALA A 440 -3.76 29.62 -14.31
N PRO A 441 -4.74 30.54 -14.38
CA PRO A 441 -5.41 31.20 -13.26
C PRO A 441 -6.64 30.43 -12.72
N ALA A 442 -7.07 29.38 -13.42
CA ALA A 442 -8.38 28.75 -13.20
C ALA A 442 -8.35 27.59 -12.18
N GLY A 443 -7.20 27.25 -11.64
CA GLY A 443 -7.08 26.14 -10.70
C GLY A 443 -7.33 24.74 -11.31
N ALA A 444 -7.21 24.61 -12.64
CA ALA A 444 -7.32 23.31 -13.29
C ALA A 444 -6.21 22.36 -12.82
N ARG A 445 -6.50 21.07 -12.71
CA ARG A 445 -5.48 20.06 -12.39
C ARG A 445 -4.47 19.99 -13.52
N TRP A 446 -3.21 20.05 -13.18
CA TRP A 446 -2.13 20.09 -14.15
C TRP A 446 -1.29 18.82 -14.13
N VAL A 447 -0.53 18.62 -13.06
CA VAL A 447 0.34 17.45 -12.90
C VAL A 447 0.12 16.81 -11.52
N CYS A 448 0.37 15.51 -11.41
CA CYS A 448 0.18 14.79 -10.17
C CYS A 448 1.15 13.62 -10.04
N ALA A 449 1.43 13.25 -8.79
CA ALA A 449 2.24 12.09 -8.45
C ALA A 449 1.68 11.40 -7.21
N SER A 450 1.77 10.06 -7.14
CA SER A 450 1.47 9.32 -5.91
C SER A 450 2.52 9.58 -4.86
N LEU A 451 2.08 9.73 -3.61
CA LEU A 451 2.94 9.91 -2.44
C LEU A 451 3.33 8.53 -1.89
N GLU A 452 4.39 7.97 -2.44
CA GLU A 452 4.82 6.59 -2.19
C GLU A 452 5.73 6.49 -0.97
N LEU A 453 5.42 5.56 -0.06
CA LEU A 453 6.30 5.24 1.06
C LEU A 453 7.63 4.67 0.54
N GLN A 454 8.74 5.17 1.04
CA GLN A 454 10.07 4.72 0.64
C GLN A 454 10.46 3.44 1.37
N GLY A 455 11.22 2.58 0.69
CA GLY A 455 11.64 1.27 1.18
C GLY A 455 10.82 0.11 0.63
N ALA A 456 11.22 -1.11 0.98
CA ALA A 456 10.59 -2.32 0.49
C ALA A 456 9.15 -2.47 1.04
N MET A 457 8.21 -2.81 0.17
CA MET A 457 6.79 -2.98 0.47
C MET A 457 6.33 -4.41 0.15
N THR A 458 5.49 -4.96 1.01
CA THR A 458 4.63 -6.09 0.64
C THR A 458 3.37 -5.52 -0.01
N THR A 459 3.09 -5.90 -1.24
CA THR A 459 1.88 -5.53 -1.97
C THR A 459 1.05 -6.78 -2.22
N ALA A 460 -0.25 -6.70 -1.98
CA ALA A 460 -1.18 -7.79 -2.27
C ALA A 460 -2.39 -7.27 -3.06
N VAL A 461 -3.01 -8.15 -3.83
CA VAL A 461 -4.19 -7.84 -4.65
C VAL A 461 -5.26 -8.90 -4.50
N ALA A 462 -6.50 -8.44 -4.37
CA ALA A 462 -7.69 -9.25 -4.56
C ALA A 462 -8.41 -8.79 -5.85
N THR A 463 -8.46 -9.65 -6.87
CA THR A 463 -9.07 -9.37 -8.16
C THR A 463 -10.47 -9.96 -8.21
N PHE A 464 -11.48 -9.11 -8.29
CA PHE A 464 -12.89 -9.50 -8.43
C PHE A 464 -13.25 -9.61 -9.91
N THR A 465 -14.02 -10.65 -10.24
CA THR A 465 -14.35 -10.96 -11.64
C THR A 465 -15.85 -11.24 -11.87
N TYR A 466 -16.62 -11.53 -10.80
CA TYR A 466 -18.06 -11.82 -10.92
C TYR A 466 -18.82 -11.65 -9.58
N PRO A 467 -20.01 -11.06 -9.57
CA PRO A 467 -20.56 -10.14 -10.59
C PRO A 467 -19.95 -8.73 -10.46
N VAL A 468 -19.17 -8.52 -9.39
CA VAL A 468 -18.34 -7.33 -9.18
C VAL A 468 -17.01 -7.57 -9.85
N ILE A 469 -16.52 -6.55 -10.56
CA ILE A 469 -15.21 -6.54 -11.20
C ILE A 469 -14.34 -5.47 -10.56
N GLY A 470 -13.02 -5.63 -10.63
CA GLY A 470 -12.06 -4.65 -10.16
C GLY A 470 -11.08 -5.22 -9.15
N TYR A 471 -10.47 -4.33 -8.36
CA TYR A 471 -9.36 -4.67 -7.50
C TYR A 471 -9.50 -4.08 -6.10
N ILE A 472 -8.99 -4.82 -5.11
CA ILE A 472 -8.61 -4.28 -3.81
C ILE A 472 -7.11 -4.53 -3.66
N ILE A 473 -6.34 -3.45 -3.52
CA ILE A 473 -4.89 -3.49 -3.40
C ILE A 473 -4.51 -3.13 -1.98
N LEU A 474 -3.65 -3.93 -1.37
CA LEU A 474 -3.18 -3.80 0.00
C LEU A 474 -1.67 -3.61 -0.01
N ARG A 475 -1.14 -2.63 0.74
CA ARG A 475 0.30 -2.36 0.80
C ARG A 475 0.76 -2.08 2.22
N GLN A 476 1.84 -2.72 2.64
CA GLN A 476 2.41 -2.58 3.97
C GLN A 476 3.95 -2.63 3.88
N PRO A 477 4.70 -1.91 4.72
CA PRO A 477 6.16 -2.06 4.80
C PRO A 477 6.58 -3.53 4.97
N LYS A 478 7.53 -3.99 4.17
CA LYS A 478 7.95 -5.40 4.14
C LYS A 478 8.51 -5.84 5.48
N GLY A 479 7.97 -6.93 6.01
CA GLY A 479 8.40 -7.49 7.30
C GLY A 479 7.99 -6.70 8.54
N ASP A 480 7.21 -5.62 8.40
CA ASP A 480 6.68 -4.86 9.52
C ASP A 480 5.16 -5.05 9.66
N TRP A 481 4.77 -6.12 10.31
CA TRP A 481 3.36 -6.48 10.52
C TRP A 481 2.57 -5.54 11.45
N PHE A 482 3.27 -4.67 12.17
CA PHE A 482 2.68 -3.66 13.04
C PHE A 482 2.45 -2.31 12.34
N ALA A 483 3.02 -2.13 11.15
CA ALA A 483 2.82 -0.92 10.37
C ALA A 483 1.40 -0.84 9.80
N ASP A 484 0.97 0.38 9.52
CA ASP A 484 -0.30 0.65 8.85
C ASP A 484 -0.33 -0.01 7.45
N THR A 485 -1.49 -0.52 7.06
CA THR A 485 -1.74 -1.07 5.72
C THR A 485 -2.58 -0.08 4.92
N GLN A 486 -2.09 0.29 3.74
CA GLN A 486 -2.82 1.03 2.73
C GLN A 486 -3.82 0.10 2.05
N VAL A 487 -5.05 0.55 1.87
CA VAL A 487 -6.14 -0.20 1.23
C VAL A 487 -6.74 0.65 0.12
N TYR A 488 -6.46 0.31 -1.12
CA TYR A 488 -7.07 0.93 -2.31
C TYR A 488 -8.16 0.03 -2.87
N VAL A 489 -9.32 0.61 -3.14
CA VAL A 489 -10.50 -0.08 -3.68
C VAL A 489 -10.87 0.52 -5.02
N GLU A 490 -11.03 -0.32 -6.04
CA GLU A 490 -11.55 0.05 -7.35
C GLU A 490 -12.51 -1.06 -7.83
N LEU A 491 -13.82 -0.78 -7.81
CA LEU A 491 -14.86 -1.80 -8.02
C LEU A 491 -16.03 -1.27 -8.86
N ASN A 492 -16.64 -2.18 -9.64
CA ASN A 492 -17.82 -1.92 -10.45
C ASN A 492 -18.60 -3.22 -10.67
N TYR A 493 -19.84 -3.14 -11.14
CA TYR A 493 -20.52 -4.31 -11.69
C TYR A 493 -20.00 -4.66 -13.08
N GLY A 494 -19.69 -5.93 -13.32
CA GLY A 494 -19.32 -6.45 -14.64
C GLY A 494 -20.53 -6.80 -15.52
N ASN A 495 -21.69 -7.01 -14.89
CA ASN A 495 -22.97 -7.26 -15.53
C ASN A 495 -23.83 -5.98 -15.55
N SER A 496 -25.05 -6.06 -16.11
CA SER A 496 -25.98 -4.92 -16.20
C SER A 496 -26.69 -4.54 -14.90
N ALA A 497 -26.18 -4.96 -13.75
CA ALA A 497 -26.79 -4.64 -12.45
C ALA A 497 -26.78 -3.12 -12.20
N ALA A 498 -27.87 -2.62 -11.64
CA ALA A 498 -27.96 -1.23 -11.19
C ALA A 498 -27.00 -0.96 -10.02
N GLN A 499 -26.60 0.30 -9.85
CA GLN A 499 -25.81 0.73 -8.70
C GLN A 499 -26.46 0.35 -7.38
N THR A 500 -25.68 -0.17 -6.46
CA THR A 500 -26.11 -0.52 -5.11
C THR A 500 -25.13 0.03 -4.06
N THR A 501 -25.62 0.17 -2.82
CA THR A 501 -24.86 0.72 -1.70
C THR A 501 -25.00 -0.14 -0.46
N GLY A 502 -24.22 0.16 0.58
CA GLY A 502 -24.30 -0.52 1.86
C GLY A 502 -23.81 -1.97 1.79
N HIS A 503 -22.76 -2.23 1.02
CA HIS A 503 -22.14 -3.54 0.97
C HIS A 503 -21.12 -3.67 2.09
N ASN A 504 -21.38 -4.58 3.03
CA ASN A 504 -20.37 -4.96 4.00
C ASN A 504 -19.29 -5.78 3.30
N TRP A 505 -18.05 -5.66 3.76
CA TRP A 505 -16.91 -6.36 3.19
C TRP A 505 -15.93 -6.78 4.27
N HIS A 506 -15.43 -8.01 4.13
CA HIS A 506 -14.64 -8.66 5.17
C HIS A 506 -13.53 -9.53 4.60
N ILE A 507 -12.44 -9.69 5.36
CA ILE A 507 -11.50 -10.77 5.15
C ILE A 507 -12.12 -12.04 5.72
N HIS A 508 -12.16 -13.13 4.95
CA HIS A 508 -12.61 -14.44 5.35
C HIS A 508 -11.44 -15.41 5.57
N MET A 509 -11.68 -16.49 6.33
CA MET A 509 -10.63 -17.40 6.81
C MET A 509 -9.96 -18.21 5.71
N SER A 510 -10.69 -18.58 4.65
CA SER A 510 -10.22 -19.51 3.63
C SER A 510 -10.20 -18.88 2.24
N GLN A 511 -9.51 -19.55 1.33
CA GLN A 511 -9.51 -19.19 -0.09
C GLN A 511 -10.85 -19.48 -0.74
N VAL A 512 -11.11 -18.80 -1.85
CA VAL A 512 -12.26 -18.98 -2.71
C VAL A 512 -12.14 -20.31 -3.44
N GLY A 513 -13.18 -21.13 -3.33
CA GLY A 513 -13.31 -22.41 -4.04
C GLY A 513 -13.99 -22.28 -5.40
N THR A 514 -14.67 -23.36 -5.79
CA THR A 514 -15.37 -23.42 -7.08
C THR A 514 -16.74 -22.75 -7.07
N ASP A 515 -17.19 -22.27 -5.92
CA ASP A 515 -18.53 -21.73 -5.66
C ASP A 515 -18.66 -20.21 -5.84
N TRP A 516 -17.62 -19.55 -6.35
CA TRP A 516 -17.58 -18.10 -6.55
C TRP A 516 -18.67 -17.55 -7.48
N SER A 517 -19.16 -18.35 -8.42
CA SER A 517 -20.17 -17.97 -9.42
C SER A 517 -21.55 -18.59 -9.19
N ASN A 518 -21.76 -19.30 -8.07
CA ASN A 518 -23.06 -19.90 -7.77
C ASN A 518 -24.15 -18.83 -7.67
N GLU A 519 -25.36 -19.14 -8.10
CA GLU A 519 -26.47 -18.17 -8.19
C GLU A 519 -26.95 -17.67 -6.82
N ASN A 520 -27.09 -18.59 -5.85
CA ASN A 520 -27.63 -18.23 -4.54
C ASN A 520 -26.56 -17.61 -3.64
N THR A 521 -26.65 -16.30 -3.42
CA THR A 521 -25.72 -15.53 -2.60
C THR A 521 -25.76 -15.88 -1.11
N THR A 522 -26.86 -16.45 -0.62
CA THR A 522 -27.04 -16.77 0.79
C THR A 522 -26.53 -18.16 1.16
N THR A 523 -26.76 -19.15 0.31
CA THR A 523 -26.54 -20.55 0.68
C THR A 523 -25.48 -21.29 -0.15
N SER A 524 -25.06 -20.75 -1.29
CA SER A 524 -24.13 -21.48 -2.16
C SER A 524 -22.96 -20.66 -2.70
N ARG A 525 -23.12 -19.34 -2.95
CA ARG A 525 -22.02 -18.51 -3.46
C ARG A 525 -20.98 -18.23 -2.38
N CYS A 526 -19.70 -18.40 -2.70
CA CYS A 526 -18.57 -18.07 -1.81
C CYS A 526 -18.62 -18.74 -0.42
N GLN A 527 -19.32 -19.87 -0.26
CA GLN A 527 -19.38 -20.55 1.05
C GLN A 527 -18.04 -21.17 1.44
N SER A 528 -17.22 -21.54 0.44
CA SER A 528 -15.87 -22.07 0.63
C SER A 528 -14.95 -21.15 1.46
N VAL A 529 -15.17 -19.84 1.45
CA VAL A 529 -14.33 -18.89 2.18
C VAL A 529 -14.55 -18.92 3.70
N GLN A 530 -15.57 -19.62 4.20
CA GLN A 530 -15.91 -19.80 5.60
C GLN A 530 -16.35 -18.52 6.32
N GLY A 531 -16.03 -18.36 7.62
CA GLY A 531 -16.37 -17.18 8.44
C GLY A 531 -15.38 -16.04 8.30
N HIS A 532 -15.67 -14.93 8.99
CA HIS A 532 -14.79 -13.77 9.05
C HIS A 532 -13.44 -14.13 9.72
N TYR A 533 -12.38 -13.46 9.32
CA TYR A 533 -11.07 -13.62 9.92
C TYR A 533 -10.98 -12.85 11.25
N ASN A 534 -11.13 -13.56 12.34
CA ASN A 534 -11.11 -13.04 13.71
C ASN A 534 -10.06 -13.77 14.57
N PRO A 535 -8.74 -13.56 14.33
CA PRO A 535 -7.68 -14.29 15.01
C PRO A 535 -7.60 -13.97 16.50
N TYR A 536 -8.13 -12.85 16.94
CA TYR A 536 -8.14 -12.42 18.33
C TYR A 536 -9.44 -12.71 19.07
N TYR A 537 -10.42 -13.32 18.38
CA TYR A 537 -11.72 -13.69 18.95
C TYR A 537 -12.43 -12.53 19.63
N VAL A 538 -12.44 -11.38 18.96
CA VAL A 538 -13.27 -10.25 19.37
C VAL A 538 -14.72 -10.72 19.47
N ASP A 539 -15.39 -10.44 20.59
CA ASP A 539 -16.76 -10.92 20.83
C ASP A 539 -17.79 -10.10 20.07
N LEU A 540 -18.49 -10.75 19.17
CA LEU A 540 -19.54 -10.15 18.36
C LEU A 540 -20.91 -10.15 19.04
N ARG A 541 -21.05 -10.92 20.13
CA ARG A 541 -22.32 -11.18 20.81
C ARG A 541 -22.68 -10.14 21.86
N VAL A 542 -21.76 -9.23 22.20
CA VAL A 542 -22.00 -8.20 23.20
C VAL A 542 -23.17 -7.34 22.75
N ALA A 543 -24.32 -7.60 23.35
CA ALA A 543 -25.66 -7.15 23.04
C ALA A 543 -25.72 -5.70 22.50
N GLY A 544 -25.91 -5.58 21.20
CA GLY A 544 -26.07 -4.29 20.50
C GLY A 544 -24.81 -3.43 20.39
N ASP A 545 -23.66 -3.88 20.89
CA ASP A 545 -22.51 -3.03 21.19
C ASP A 545 -21.38 -3.13 20.16
N TYR A 546 -21.23 -4.29 19.49
CA TYR A 546 -20.15 -4.44 18.53
C TYR A 546 -20.24 -3.42 17.39
N ALA A 547 -21.40 -3.29 16.76
CA ALA A 547 -21.61 -2.38 15.64
C ALA A 547 -21.44 -0.89 15.99
N THR A 548 -21.59 -0.54 17.28
CA THR A 548 -21.41 0.83 17.78
C THR A 548 -19.98 1.09 18.25
N GLN A 549 -19.27 0.06 18.69
CA GLN A 549 -17.93 0.18 19.26
C GLN A 549 -16.80 -0.13 18.27
N CYS A 550 -17.01 -1.06 17.34
CA CYS A 550 -16.10 -1.27 16.21
C CYS A 550 -16.17 -0.06 15.29
N SER A 551 -15.08 0.66 15.14
CA SER A 551 -15.03 1.89 14.34
C SER A 551 -13.61 2.19 13.90
N SER A 552 -13.47 3.12 12.97
CA SER A 552 -12.17 3.60 12.51
C SER A 552 -11.26 4.12 13.65
N ARG A 553 -11.86 4.72 14.69
CA ARG A 553 -11.14 5.21 15.88
C ARG A 553 -10.80 4.12 16.91
N LYS A 554 -11.44 2.96 16.84
CA LYS A 554 -11.25 1.83 17.77
C LYS A 554 -11.07 0.53 17.01
N GLN A 555 -10.14 0.51 16.07
CA GLN A 555 -9.96 -0.65 15.17
C GLN A 555 -9.63 -1.95 15.92
N PHE A 556 -8.94 -1.91 17.07
CA PHE A 556 -8.73 -3.09 17.91
C PHE A 556 -10.01 -3.64 18.58
N ARG A 557 -11.15 -2.91 18.51
CA ARG A 557 -12.47 -3.40 18.92
C ARG A 557 -13.15 -4.18 17.80
N CYS A 558 -12.61 -4.12 16.59
CA CYS A 558 -13.10 -4.83 15.41
C CYS A 558 -12.40 -6.17 15.25
N GLU A 559 -13.03 -7.14 14.60
CA GLU A 559 -12.32 -8.27 14.02
C GLU A 559 -11.22 -7.75 13.07
N VAL A 560 -10.09 -8.45 12.98
CA VAL A 560 -9.03 -8.09 11.99
C VAL A 560 -9.63 -8.01 10.58
N GLY A 561 -10.52 -8.94 10.25
CA GLY A 561 -11.18 -9.02 8.94
C GLY A 561 -12.36 -8.08 8.74
N ASP A 562 -12.84 -7.36 9.74
CA ASP A 562 -14.02 -6.48 9.58
C ASP A 562 -13.65 -5.13 8.98
N LEU A 563 -13.50 -5.09 7.67
CA LEU A 563 -13.20 -3.87 6.93
C LEU A 563 -14.39 -2.90 6.93
N SER A 564 -15.63 -3.41 6.99
CA SER A 564 -16.83 -2.58 7.05
C SER A 564 -16.92 -1.79 8.36
N GLY A 565 -16.66 -2.44 9.47
CA GLY A 565 -16.66 -1.79 10.78
C GLY A 565 -15.56 -0.74 10.91
N LYS A 566 -14.40 -1.01 10.32
CA LYS A 566 -13.23 -0.10 10.34
C LYS A 566 -13.34 1.06 9.35
N HIS A 567 -13.89 0.84 8.15
CA HIS A 567 -13.82 1.80 7.04
C HIS A 567 -15.18 2.18 6.45
N GLY A 568 -16.27 1.56 6.93
CA GLY A 568 -17.60 1.74 6.36
C GLY A 568 -17.88 0.77 5.21
N SER A 569 -19.16 0.75 4.77
CA SER A 569 -19.63 -0.11 3.68
C SER A 569 -19.25 0.45 2.31
N LEU A 570 -19.13 -0.45 1.33
CA LEU A 570 -18.83 -0.09 -0.06
C LEU A 570 -20.10 0.30 -0.83
N SER A 571 -19.91 1.09 -1.88
CA SER A 571 -20.87 1.29 -2.95
C SER A 571 -20.33 0.61 -4.21
N ILE A 572 -21.19 -0.11 -4.95
CA ILE A 572 -20.81 -0.72 -6.23
C ILE A 572 -21.60 0.00 -7.31
N ARG A 573 -20.90 0.69 -8.21
CA ARG A 573 -21.53 1.41 -9.32
C ARG A 573 -22.00 0.45 -10.39
N SER A 574 -22.97 0.88 -11.19
CA SER A 574 -23.37 0.14 -12.39
C SER A 574 -22.23 0.17 -13.42
N SER A 575 -22.24 -0.75 -14.36
CA SER A 575 -21.31 -0.75 -15.50
C SER A 575 -21.36 0.53 -16.35
N LEU A 576 -22.38 1.36 -16.17
CA LEU A 576 -22.57 2.64 -16.86
C LEU A 576 -22.04 3.85 -16.07
N GLY A 577 -21.70 3.69 -14.81
CA GLY A 577 -21.49 4.76 -13.84
C GLY A 577 -20.03 5.10 -13.50
N GLY A 578 -19.06 4.58 -14.24
CA GLY A 578 -17.63 4.66 -13.88
C GLY A 578 -17.27 3.77 -12.68
N MET A 579 -16.00 3.72 -12.30
CA MET A 579 -15.52 2.90 -11.19
C MET A 579 -15.80 3.55 -9.83
N PHE A 580 -16.20 2.75 -8.84
CA PHE A 580 -16.15 3.18 -7.44
C PHE A 580 -14.71 3.08 -6.95
N ARG A 581 -14.18 4.17 -6.41
CA ARG A 581 -12.84 4.21 -5.84
C ARG A 581 -12.89 4.69 -4.40
N ALA A 582 -12.02 4.11 -3.56
CA ALA A 582 -11.81 4.54 -2.18
C ALA A 582 -10.37 4.23 -1.75
N PHE A 583 -9.89 4.96 -0.75
CA PHE A 583 -8.58 4.73 -0.17
C PHE A 583 -8.66 4.86 1.36
N TYR A 584 -8.13 3.87 2.07
CA TYR A 584 -8.12 3.80 3.52
C TYR A 584 -6.73 3.46 4.04
N THR A 585 -6.49 3.79 5.31
CA THR A 585 -5.35 3.30 6.08
C THR A 585 -5.86 2.48 7.26
N ASP A 586 -5.46 1.21 7.33
CA ASP A 586 -5.85 0.27 8.38
C ASP A 586 -4.65 0.00 9.29
N ILE A 587 -4.83 0.24 10.59
CA ILE A 587 -3.76 0.06 11.60
C ILE A 587 -3.70 -1.36 12.18
N GLN A 588 -4.59 -2.27 11.74
CA GLN A 588 -4.71 -3.63 12.26
C GLN A 588 -4.93 -4.67 11.15
N LEU A 589 -4.32 -4.50 9.99
CA LEU A 589 -4.48 -5.42 8.85
C LEU A 589 -3.13 -5.95 8.36
N PRO A 590 -2.53 -6.96 9.02
CA PRO A 590 -1.17 -7.40 8.68
C PRO A 590 -1.10 -8.19 7.38
N LEU A 591 -0.20 -7.82 6.47
CA LEU A 591 0.13 -8.61 5.28
C LEU A 591 1.19 -9.68 5.58
N THR A 592 2.00 -9.49 6.63
CA THR A 592 3.05 -10.41 7.02
C THR A 592 2.89 -10.83 8.48
N GLY A 593 3.73 -11.74 8.96
CA GLY A 593 3.70 -12.21 10.34
C GLY A 593 2.62 -13.26 10.62
N PRO A 594 2.46 -13.65 11.89
CA PRO A 594 1.62 -14.80 12.29
C PRO A 594 0.13 -14.63 11.97
N GLN A 595 -0.35 -13.40 11.89
CA GLN A 595 -1.75 -13.07 11.63
C GLN A 595 -1.97 -12.54 10.21
N SER A 596 -1.05 -12.86 9.28
CA SER A 596 -1.13 -12.45 7.88
C SER A 596 -2.48 -12.81 7.26
N ILE A 597 -2.98 -11.87 6.45
CA ILE A 597 -4.17 -12.08 5.63
C ILE A 597 -3.85 -12.61 4.23
N LEU A 598 -2.58 -12.75 3.86
CA LEU A 598 -2.16 -13.35 2.58
C LEU A 598 -2.64 -14.81 2.49
N GLY A 599 -3.08 -15.22 1.29
CA GLY A 599 -3.65 -16.54 1.07
C GLY A 599 -5.07 -16.72 1.61
N ARG A 600 -5.71 -15.67 2.11
CA ARG A 600 -7.13 -15.62 2.48
C ARG A 600 -7.96 -14.99 1.37
N SER A 601 -9.22 -14.64 1.65
CA SER A 601 -10.09 -13.99 0.68
C SER A 601 -10.76 -12.75 1.24
N ILE A 602 -11.14 -11.83 0.34
CA ILE A 602 -12.06 -10.72 0.62
C ILE A 602 -13.43 -11.11 0.07
N THR A 603 -14.46 -10.95 0.89
CA THR A 603 -15.86 -11.15 0.48
C THR A 603 -16.61 -9.82 0.58
N ILE A 604 -17.34 -9.50 -0.48
CA ILE A 604 -18.29 -8.39 -0.54
C ILE A 604 -19.69 -9.00 -0.34
N HIS A 605 -20.43 -8.48 0.64
CA HIS A 605 -21.77 -8.96 0.97
C HIS A 605 -22.87 -8.25 0.15
N ALA A 606 -24.10 -8.70 0.28
CA ALA A 606 -25.25 -8.13 -0.40
C ALA A 606 -25.48 -6.65 0.03
N ALA A 607 -26.15 -5.90 -0.85
CA ALA A 607 -26.49 -4.49 -0.60
C ALA A 607 -27.32 -4.31 0.67
N ASN A 608 -27.37 -3.08 1.18
CA ASN A 608 -28.14 -2.67 2.36
C ASN A 608 -27.79 -3.52 3.60
N SER A 609 -26.52 -3.78 3.82
CA SER A 609 -25.98 -4.61 4.91
C SER A 609 -26.53 -6.04 4.94
N GLY A 610 -26.96 -6.58 3.77
CA GLY A 610 -27.43 -7.95 3.63
C GLY A 610 -26.32 -8.97 3.91
N SER A 611 -26.67 -10.11 4.53
CA SER A 611 -25.72 -11.16 4.92
C SER A 611 -25.28 -12.06 3.74
N GLY A 612 -25.99 -12.05 2.62
CA GLY A 612 -25.63 -12.83 1.42
C GLY A 612 -24.26 -12.41 0.87
N ARG A 613 -23.53 -13.36 0.27
CA ARG A 613 -22.21 -13.12 -0.30
C ARG A 613 -22.33 -12.78 -1.78
N LEU A 614 -22.09 -11.51 -2.12
CA LEU A 614 -22.24 -11.03 -3.50
C LEU A 614 -21.06 -11.46 -4.38
N SER A 615 -19.83 -11.23 -3.89
CA SER A 615 -18.61 -11.53 -4.64
C SER A 615 -17.46 -11.85 -3.69
N CYS A 616 -16.49 -12.65 -4.14
CA CYS A 616 -15.32 -12.98 -3.35
C CYS A 616 -14.06 -13.13 -4.22
N ALA A 617 -12.90 -12.79 -3.66
CA ALA A 617 -11.63 -12.85 -4.35
C ALA A 617 -10.50 -13.22 -3.39
N ASN A 618 -9.53 -14.03 -3.87
CA ASN A 618 -8.34 -14.39 -3.11
C ASN A 618 -7.36 -13.22 -3.00
N ILE A 619 -6.68 -13.13 -1.88
CA ILE A 619 -5.62 -12.16 -1.62
C ILE A 619 -4.28 -12.81 -1.99
N TYR A 620 -3.69 -12.37 -3.09
CA TYR A 620 -2.37 -12.81 -3.55
C TYR A 620 -1.33 -11.73 -3.34
N GLU A 621 -0.17 -12.11 -2.83
CA GLU A 621 0.99 -11.23 -2.84
C GLU A 621 1.48 -11.00 -4.28
N LEU A 622 1.77 -9.75 -4.61
CA LEU A 622 2.49 -9.38 -5.82
C LEU A 622 3.97 -9.29 -5.48
N HIS A 623 4.79 -10.11 -6.15
CA HIS A 623 6.24 -10.02 -6.00
C HIS A 623 6.80 -8.78 -6.72
N GLU A 624 7.94 -8.32 -6.26
CA GLU A 624 8.73 -7.29 -6.95
C GLU A 624 9.13 -7.81 -8.33
N LEU A 625 8.87 -7.00 -9.38
CA LEU A 625 9.28 -7.36 -10.73
C LEU A 625 10.68 -6.88 -11.00
N SER A 626 11.49 -7.80 -11.45
CA SER A 626 12.81 -7.57 -12.03
C SER A 626 12.84 -8.19 -13.41
N ALA A 627 13.31 -7.45 -14.41
CA ALA A 627 13.48 -7.94 -15.77
C ALA A 627 14.78 -7.43 -16.34
N HIS A 628 15.39 -8.19 -17.22
CA HIS A 628 16.68 -7.81 -17.77
C HIS A 628 16.84 -8.20 -19.26
N VAL A 629 17.71 -7.48 -19.93
CA VAL A 629 18.29 -7.86 -21.21
C VAL A 629 19.76 -8.18 -20.97
N SER A 630 20.17 -9.41 -21.17
CA SER A 630 21.57 -9.87 -20.99
C SER A 630 22.11 -10.71 -22.16
N ILE A 631 21.21 -11.12 -23.04
CA ILE A 631 21.55 -11.86 -24.26
C ILE A 631 21.34 -10.95 -25.47
N TRP A 632 22.38 -10.65 -26.19
CA TRP A 632 22.36 -9.72 -27.30
C TRP A 632 22.60 -10.42 -28.61
N SER A 633 21.70 -10.25 -29.57
CA SER A 633 21.85 -10.70 -30.95
C SER A 633 22.47 -9.59 -31.82
N PRO A 634 23.38 -9.91 -32.71
CA PRO A 634 23.95 -8.93 -33.65
C PRO A 634 22.90 -8.55 -34.71
N GLY A 635 22.78 -7.25 -34.99
CA GLY A 635 21.99 -6.75 -36.10
C GLY A 635 22.79 -6.48 -37.36
N THR A 636 23.01 -5.21 -37.67
CA THR A 636 23.72 -4.79 -38.90
C THR A 636 25.24 -5.06 -38.88
N LYS A 637 25.81 -5.43 -37.74
CA LYS A 637 27.25 -5.73 -37.59
C LYS A 637 27.44 -7.08 -36.91
N ALA A 638 28.55 -7.75 -37.14
CA ALA A 638 28.83 -9.08 -36.61
C ALA A 638 29.18 -9.11 -35.09
N SER A 639 29.22 -7.96 -34.43
CA SER A 639 29.51 -7.86 -32.99
C SER A 639 28.28 -7.43 -32.21
N SER A 640 28.17 -7.85 -30.96
CA SER A 640 27.17 -7.45 -30.00
C SER A 640 27.85 -6.85 -28.77
N PRO A 641 27.17 -5.99 -27.99
CA PRO A 641 27.64 -5.59 -26.68
C PRO A 641 27.63 -6.79 -25.71
N THR A 642 28.31 -6.62 -24.60
CA THR A 642 28.22 -7.51 -23.44
C THR A 642 27.66 -6.73 -22.23
N GLY A 643 27.17 -7.44 -21.22
CA GLY A 643 26.53 -6.82 -20.06
C GLY A 643 25.00 -6.84 -20.16
N HIS A 644 24.36 -6.01 -19.37
CA HIS A 644 22.91 -6.06 -19.20
C HIS A 644 22.27 -4.67 -19.05
N ILE A 645 20.97 -4.62 -19.29
CA ILE A 645 20.07 -3.56 -18.84
C ILE A 645 19.07 -4.24 -17.90
N LEU A 646 19.02 -3.78 -16.65
CA LEU A 646 18.13 -4.27 -15.61
C LEU A 646 16.99 -3.27 -15.41
N PHE A 647 15.77 -3.77 -15.33
CA PHE A 647 14.56 -3.01 -15.04
C PHE A 647 13.97 -3.57 -13.75
N GLN A 648 13.77 -2.72 -12.75
CA GLN A 648 13.23 -3.14 -11.47
C GLN A 648 12.05 -2.23 -11.07
N ASN A 649 10.97 -2.85 -10.63
CA ASN A 649 9.88 -2.13 -10.00
C ASN A 649 9.81 -2.58 -8.54
N PRO A 650 10.45 -1.85 -7.61
CA PRO A 650 10.52 -2.21 -6.20
C PRO A 650 9.16 -2.09 -5.50
N MET A 651 8.20 -1.43 -6.14
CA MET A 651 6.85 -1.27 -5.62
C MET A 651 5.82 -1.87 -6.57
N PRO A 652 5.67 -3.19 -6.61
CA PRO A 652 4.71 -3.85 -7.48
C PRO A 652 3.30 -3.35 -7.16
N GLY A 653 2.61 -2.87 -8.16
CA GLY A 653 1.24 -2.41 -8.05
C GLY A 653 0.59 -2.35 -9.43
N ILE A 654 -0.74 -2.43 -9.46
CA ILE A 654 -1.55 -2.10 -10.63
C ILE A 654 -1.51 -0.57 -10.82
N LEU A 655 -1.26 0.15 -9.74
CA LEU A 655 -1.09 1.59 -9.72
C LEU A 655 0.34 1.97 -10.12
N ALA A 656 0.51 3.18 -10.53
CA ALA A 656 1.75 3.77 -11.01
C ALA A 656 2.96 3.44 -10.12
N GLY A 657 3.92 2.69 -10.65
CA GLY A 657 5.23 2.46 -10.04
C GLY A 657 6.33 3.16 -10.82
N ILE A 658 7.36 3.58 -10.13
CA ILE A 658 8.61 4.01 -10.75
C ILE A 658 9.38 2.75 -11.14
N THR A 659 9.93 2.72 -12.35
CA THR A 659 10.84 1.66 -12.79
C THR A 659 12.27 2.17 -12.70
N ASP A 660 13.06 1.55 -11.85
CA ASP A 660 14.49 1.79 -11.80
C ASP A 660 15.18 1.02 -12.93
N VAL A 661 16.09 1.68 -13.61
CA VAL A 661 16.81 1.13 -14.77
C VAL A 661 18.30 1.26 -14.52
N ASP A 662 18.99 0.12 -14.49
CA ASP A 662 20.44 0.05 -14.40
C ASP A 662 21.02 -0.45 -15.71
N VAL A 663 21.88 0.34 -16.34
CA VAL A 663 22.55 0.04 -17.60
C VAL A 663 24.00 -0.25 -17.34
N HIS A 664 24.45 -1.46 -17.65
CA HIS A 664 25.84 -1.90 -17.57
C HIS A 664 26.21 -2.57 -18.88
N LEU A 665 26.75 -1.84 -19.81
CA LEU A 665 27.12 -2.32 -21.14
C LEU A 665 28.61 -2.11 -21.41
N SER A 666 29.25 -3.12 -22.03
CA SER A 666 30.64 -3.11 -22.44
C SER A 666 30.79 -3.59 -23.89
N ASN A 667 31.96 -3.44 -24.47
CA ASN A 667 32.24 -3.74 -25.87
C ASN A 667 31.31 -2.97 -26.83
N LEU A 668 30.97 -1.74 -26.48
CA LEU A 668 30.21 -0.87 -27.36
C LEU A 668 31.06 -0.48 -28.58
N ILE A 669 30.46 -0.51 -29.77
CA ILE A 669 31.14 -0.05 -30.99
C ILE A 669 31.34 1.46 -30.94
N THR A 670 32.40 1.95 -31.60
CA THR A 670 32.57 3.38 -31.85
C THR A 670 31.37 3.91 -32.62
N GLY A 671 30.59 4.83 -31.96
CA GLY A 671 29.35 5.37 -32.51
C GLY A 671 28.10 4.58 -32.12
N ALA A 672 28.12 3.73 -31.09
CA ALA A 672 26.90 3.34 -30.36
C ALA A 672 26.21 4.60 -29.84
N SER A 673 24.90 4.69 -29.95
CA SER A 673 24.16 5.93 -29.71
C SER A 673 22.83 5.65 -29.03
N GLY A 674 21.71 5.63 -29.77
CA GLY A 674 20.37 5.44 -29.22
C GLY A 674 20.12 4.02 -28.73
N TYR A 675 19.29 3.88 -27.70
CA TYR A 675 18.79 2.58 -27.26
C TYR A 675 17.33 2.72 -26.82
N HIS A 676 16.49 1.80 -27.31
CA HIS A 676 15.04 1.92 -27.22
C HIS A 676 14.39 0.57 -26.95
N VAL A 677 13.27 0.56 -26.24
CA VAL A 677 12.36 -0.60 -26.22
C VAL A 677 11.58 -0.61 -27.55
N HIS A 678 11.62 -1.77 -28.24
CA HIS A 678 10.90 -2.01 -29.49
C HIS A 678 9.62 -2.82 -29.26
N GLN A 679 8.77 -2.90 -30.29
CA GLN A 679 7.41 -3.44 -30.19
C GLN A 679 7.35 -4.93 -29.94
N TYR A 680 8.28 -5.74 -30.51
CA TYR A 680 8.22 -7.20 -30.46
C TYR A 680 9.48 -7.81 -29.88
N PRO A 681 9.42 -9.05 -29.36
CA PRO A 681 10.63 -9.81 -29.05
C PRO A 681 11.41 -10.14 -30.33
N THR A 682 12.74 -10.17 -30.27
CA THR A 682 13.54 -10.73 -31.36
C THR A 682 13.41 -12.25 -31.40
N ASP A 683 13.27 -12.80 -32.60
CA ASP A 683 13.32 -14.24 -32.81
C ASP A 683 14.79 -14.69 -32.99
N MET A 684 15.28 -15.40 -31.98
CA MET A 684 16.68 -15.90 -31.99
C MET A 684 17.00 -16.87 -33.15
N ASN A 685 15.97 -17.34 -33.86
CA ASN A 685 16.13 -18.20 -35.04
C ASN A 685 15.93 -17.46 -36.38
N ALA A 686 15.60 -16.15 -36.31
CA ALA A 686 15.38 -15.36 -37.51
C ALA A 686 16.70 -15.21 -38.31
N PRO A 687 16.66 -15.24 -39.64
CA PRO A 687 17.85 -15.03 -40.47
C PRO A 687 18.38 -13.61 -40.42
N SER A 688 17.60 -12.67 -39.95
CA SER A 688 17.92 -11.24 -39.79
C SER A 688 17.37 -10.70 -38.46
N HIS A 689 18.24 -10.85 -37.45
CA HIS A 689 17.90 -10.27 -36.12
C HIS A 689 17.81 -8.74 -36.16
N CYS A 690 17.04 -8.18 -35.25
CA CYS A 690 16.89 -6.74 -35.03
C CYS A 690 16.25 -5.97 -36.20
N SER A 691 15.83 -6.64 -37.30
CA SER A 691 15.17 -5.99 -38.42
C SER A 691 13.79 -5.45 -38.07
N ASP A 692 13.21 -4.58 -38.92
CA ASP A 692 11.83 -4.13 -38.75
C ASP A 692 10.82 -5.27 -38.69
N ALA A 693 11.04 -6.30 -39.48
CA ALA A 693 10.18 -7.50 -39.48
C ALA A 693 10.31 -8.31 -38.19
N ASP A 694 11.50 -8.26 -37.54
CA ASP A 694 11.79 -9.03 -36.35
C ASP A 694 11.29 -8.30 -35.07
N VAL A 695 11.70 -7.07 -34.82
CA VAL A 695 11.42 -6.37 -33.54
C VAL A 695 10.43 -5.19 -33.66
N GLY A 696 10.01 -4.85 -34.87
CA GLY A 696 9.10 -3.70 -35.10
C GLY A 696 9.78 -2.33 -34.94
N GLY A 697 8.98 -1.27 -34.80
CA GLY A 697 9.42 0.08 -34.47
C GLY A 697 9.63 0.26 -32.98
N HIS A 698 9.92 1.50 -32.56
CA HIS A 698 9.95 1.86 -31.14
C HIS A 698 8.60 1.58 -30.48
N PHE A 699 8.62 1.24 -29.19
CA PHE A 699 7.40 1.04 -28.44
C PHE A 699 6.78 2.40 -28.04
N ASN A 700 5.86 2.87 -28.87
CA ASN A 700 5.19 4.17 -28.78
C ASN A 700 3.66 4.02 -28.79
N PRO A 701 3.04 3.45 -27.77
CA PRO A 701 1.58 3.20 -27.75
C PRO A 701 0.73 4.47 -27.71
N PHE A 702 1.29 5.61 -27.31
CA PHE A 702 0.60 6.91 -27.24
C PHE A 702 0.85 7.79 -28.46
N TYR A 703 1.57 7.28 -29.48
CA TYR A 703 1.83 8.02 -30.74
C TYR A 703 2.47 9.38 -30.50
N VAL A 704 3.41 9.47 -29.55
CA VAL A 704 4.24 10.68 -29.37
C VAL A 704 5.03 10.92 -30.65
N THR A 705 4.89 12.09 -31.26
CA THR A 705 5.53 12.46 -32.53
C THR A 705 6.48 13.64 -32.42
N THR A 706 6.46 14.33 -31.30
CA THR A 706 7.31 15.49 -31.01
C THR A 706 7.77 15.39 -29.56
N TRP A 707 9.06 15.58 -29.33
CA TRP A 707 9.66 15.49 -28.00
C TRP A 707 10.70 16.61 -27.80
N PRO A 708 10.99 16.93 -26.51
CA PRO A 708 12.06 17.86 -26.15
C PRO A 708 13.45 17.34 -26.57
N ALA A 709 14.46 18.18 -26.47
CA ALA A 709 15.83 17.73 -26.64
C ALA A 709 16.17 16.63 -25.62
N THR A 710 17.16 15.78 -25.95
CA THR A 710 17.61 14.67 -25.12
C THR A 710 17.87 15.12 -23.68
N ALA A 711 17.29 14.41 -22.71
CA ALA A 711 17.39 14.63 -21.26
C ALA A 711 16.97 16.04 -20.78
N THR A 712 16.05 16.69 -21.51
CA THR A 712 15.55 18.02 -21.09
C THR A 712 14.05 18.07 -20.77
N GLY A 713 13.30 17.04 -21.16
CA GLY A 713 11.88 16.91 -20.90
C GLY A 713 11.54 15.98 -19.75
N THR A 714 10.25 15.77 -19.52
CA THR A 714 9.70 14.80 -18.58
C THR A 714 9.40 13.48 -19.29
N ASP A 715 9.32 12.37 -18.52
CA ASP A 715 9.22 11.00 -19.08
C ASP A 715 8.01 10.82 -20.02
N ASP A 716 6.90 11.49 -19.75
CA ASP A 716 5.65 11.45 -20.53
C ASP A 716 5.73 12.21 -21.87
N GLN A 717 6.73 13.08 -22.04
CA GLN A 717 6.94 13.85 -23.26
C GLN A 717 7.71 13.05 -24.34
N TYR A 718 8.21 11.86 -23.99
CA TYR A 718 8.90 10.94 -24.89
C TYR A 718 8.08 9.67 -25.13
N GLU A 719 8.43 8.91 -26.17
CA GLU A 719 7.89 7.55 -26.33
C GLU A 719 8.17 6.71 -25.07
N ILE A 720 7.25 5.83 -24.70
CA ILE A 720 7.47 4.94 -23.53
C ILE A 720 8.83 4.24 -23.64
N GLY A 721 9.15 3.71 -24.81
CA GLY A 721 10.38 2.95 -25.05
C GLY A 721 11.63 3.76 -25.31
N ASP A 722 11.57 5.10 -25.36
CA ASP A 722 12.71 5.93 -25.74
C ASP A 722 13.62 6.23 -24.54
N LEU A 723 14.46 5.26 -24.18
CA LEU A 723 15.39 5.40 -23.06
C LEU A 723 16.49 6.44 -23.33
N SER A 724 16.95 6.53 -24.57
CA SER A 724 18.04 7.42 -24.95
C SER A 724 17.66 8.90 -24.92
N ASN A 725 16.48 9.28 -25.40
CA ASN A 725 16.05 10.67 -25.31
C ASN A 725 15.62 11.08 -23.91
N LYS A 726 15.09 10.15 -23.11
CA LYS A 726 14.78 10.41 -21.69
C LYS A 726 16.05 10.63 -20.87
N PHE A 727 17.08 9.80 -21.02
CA PHE A 727 18.16 9.68 -20.03
C PHE A 727 19.58 9.89 -20.59
N GLY A 728 19.73 10.05 -21.91
CA GLY A 728 21.01 10.26 -22.56
C GLY A 728 21.44 9.11 -23.46
N MET A 729 22.28 9.44 -24.45
CA MET A 729 22.79 8.49 -25.44
C MET A 729 23.93 7.64 -24.87
N LEU A 730 24.07 6.41 -25.39
CA LEU A 730 25.24 5.59 -25.12
C LEU A 730 26.50 6.27 -25.65
N SER A 731 27.61 6.15 -24.92
CA SER A 731 28.89 6.74 -25.30
C SER A 731 30.07 5.92 -24.77
N GLY A 732 31.22 5.98 -25.48
CA GLY A 732 32.39 5.23 -25.07
C GLY A 732 32.37 3.77 -25.48
N SER A 733 33.29 2.96 -24.98
CA SER A 733 33.35 1.49 -25.14
C SER A 733 32.62 0.74 -24.00
N GLU A 734 32.39 1.46 -22.91
CA GLU A 734 31.64 1.00 -21.73
C GLU A 734 30.67 2.11 -21.35
N TYR A 735 29.48 1.74 -20.86
CA TYR A 735 28.46 2.66 -20.40
C TYR A 735 27.79 2.11 -19.14
N MET A 736 27.83 2.90 -18.08
CA MET A 736 27.17 2.61 -16.81
C MET A 736 26.32 3.80 -16.39
N SER A 737 25.06 3.57 -16.13
CA SER A 737 24.13 4.59 -15.68
C SER A 737 22.97 3.97 -14.92
N SER A 738 22.46 4.69 -13.92
CA SER A 738 21.25 4.33 -13.18
C SER A 738 20.30 5.51 -13.18
N TYR A 739 19.02 5.25 -13.45
CA TYR A 739 17.96 6.27 -13.45
C TYR A 739 16.62 5.64 -13.14
N SER A 740 15.62 6.47 -12.89
CA SER A 740 14.25 6.04 -12.58
C SER A 740 13.29 6.64 -13.59
N ASP A 741 12.50 5.80 -14.22
CA ASP A 741 11.48 6.17 -15.21
C ASP A 741 10.08 6.10 -14.59
N THR A 742 9.35 7.19 -14.62
CA THR A 742 7.98 7.26 -14.14
C THR A 742 6.96 6.76 -15.16
N ASN A 743 7.37 6.42 -16.39
CA ASN A 743 6.52 6.05 -17.52
C ASN A 743 6.98 4.78 -18.25
N LEU A 744 7.57 3.80 -17.54
CA LEU A 744 8.06 2.55 -18.12
C LEU A 744 7.46 1.33 -17.37
N PRO A 745 6.25 0.85 -17.74
CA PRO A 745 5.55 -0.18 -16.98
C PRO A 745 6.13 -1.57 -17.18
N LEU A 746 6.26 -2.33 -16.10
CA LEU A 746 6.60 -3.77 -16.12
C LEU A 746 5.36 -4.68 -16.03
N ARG A 747 4.17 -4.15 -15.73
CA ARG A 747 2.90 -4.89 -15.66
C ARG A 747 1.82 -4.23 -16.50
N GLY A 748 0.77 -4.99 -16.77
CA GLY A 748 -0.40 -4.50 -17.49
C GLY A 748 -0.24 -4.49 -19.00
N PRO A 749 -1.24 -3.97 -19.74
CA PRO A 749 -1.27 -4.03 -21.21
C PRO A 749 -0.08 -3.34 -21.90
N LEU A 750 0.52 -2.37 -21.24
CA LEU A 750 1.67 -1.63 -21.76
C LEU A 750 3.02 -2.14 -21.21
N SER A 751 3.04 -3.31 -20.58
CA SER A 751 4.29 -3.91 -20.07
C SER A 751 5.36 -4.00 -21.16
N ILE A 752 6.61 -3.68 -20.76
CA ILE A 752 7.77 -3.87 -21.64
C ILE A 752 8.33 -5.29 -21.56
N ILE A 753 7.94 -6.10 -20.56
CA ILE A 753 8.39 -7.49 -20.43
C ILE A 753 7.89 -8.30 -21.64
N GLY A 754 8.80 -9.11 -22.21
CA GLY A 754 8.56 -9.86 -23.44
C GLY A 754 8.83 -9.09 -24.73
N ARG A 755 9.13 -7.78 -24.67
CA ARG A 755 9.56 -6.96 -25.79
C ARG A 755 11.09 -7.02 -25.94
N SER A 756 11.67 -6.26 -26.86
CA SER A 756 13.12 -6.18 -27.04
C SER A 756 13.67 -4.78 -26.78
N VAL A 757 14.92 -4.71 -26.36
CA VAL A 757 15.72 -3.49 -26.45
C VAL A 757 16.57 -3.56 -27.70
N VAL A 758 16.62 -2.46 -28.46
CA VAL A 758 17.50 -2.31 -29.63
C VAL A 758 18.47 -1.18 -29.38
N ILE A 759 19.74 -1.45 -29.64
CA ILE A 759 20.81 -0.44 -29.63
C ILE A 759 21.09 -0.03 -31.08
N HIS A 760 21.12 1.27 -31.32
CA HIS A 760 21.38 1.89 -32.62
C HIS A 760 22.80 2.44 -32.69
N ASP A 761 23.35 2.51 -33.88
CA ASP A 761 24.57 3.26 -34.14
C ASP A 761 24.26 4.76 -34.42
N LYS A 762 25.28 5.58 -34.55
CA LYS A 762 25.14 7.01 -34.81
C LYS A 762 24.38 7.37 -36.11
N ASP A 763 24.25 6.42 -37.02
CA ASP A 763 23.54 6.56 -38.29
C ASP A 763 22.07 6.03 -38.17
N GLY A 764 21.61 5.69 -36.97
CA GLY A 764 20.27 5.16 -36.68
C GLY A 764 20.10 3.68 -37.10
N LYS A 765 21.15 2.97 -37.50
CA LYS A 765 21.05 1.57 -37.87
C LYS A 765 21.02 0.69 -36.61
N ARG A 766 20.23 -0.35 -36.63
CA ARG A 766 20.09 -1.30 -35.52
C ARG A 766 21.32 -2.18 -35.41
N TRP A 767 22.12 -1.93 -34.40
CA TRP A 767 23.39 -2.65 -34.21
C TRP A 767 23.17 -3.97 -33.46
N ALA A 768 22.43 -3.97 -32.36
CA ALA A 768 22.20 -5.16 -31.56
C ALA A 768 20.81 -5.09 -30.91
N CYS A 769 20.25 -6.24 -30.60
CA CYS A 769 18.97 -6.33 -29.88
C CYS A 769 18.96 -7.52 -28.91
N GLY A 770 18.08 -7.43 -27.87
CA GLY A 770 17.90 -8.50 -26.92
C GLY A 770 16.52 -8.43 -26.27
N ASN A 771 15.99 -9.57 -25.86
CA ASN A 771 14.66 -9.66 -25.24
C ASN A 771 14.69 -9.25 -23.76
N ILE A 772 13.68 -8.52 -23.34
CA ILE A 772 13.44 -8.17 -21.93
C ILE A 772 12.75 -9.36 -21.27
N MET A 773 13.50 -10.10 -20.45
CA MET A 773 13.01 -11.30 -19.78
C MET A 773 12.83 -11.03 -18.29
N GLU A 774 11.72 -11.52 -17.72
CA GLU A 774 11.49 -11.47 -16.27
C GLU A 774 12.54 -12.33 -15.56
N ASP A 775 13.12 -11.81 -14.48
CA ASP A 775 14.11 -12.51 -13.66
C ASP A 775 13.42 -13.41 -12.63
N MET A 776 13.50 -14.72 -12.85
CA MET A 776 12.93 -15.74 -11.97
C MET A 776 13.91 -16.29 -10.93
N SER A 777 15.11 -15.73 -10.82
CA SER A 777 16.17 -16.25 -9.93
C SER A 777 15.74 -16.31 -8.47
N ASN A 778 14.90 -15.37 -8.04
CA ASN A 778 14.36 -15.28 -6.67
C ASN A 778 13.01 -15.97 -6.49
N LEU A 779 12.45 -16.59 -7.53
CA LEU A 779 11.14 -17.24 -7.54
C LEU A 779 11.23 -18.71 -7.97
N PRO A 780 11.93 -19.56 -7.18
CA PRO A 780 12.03 -20.98 -7.49
C PRO A 780 10.63 -21.62 -7.53
N ASN A 781 10.46 -22.62 -8.37
CA ASN A 781 9.19 -23.30 -8.65
C ASN A 781 8.14 -22.47 -9.42
N THR A 782 8.53 -21.37 -10.05
CA THR A 782 7.68 -20.70 -11.06
C THR A 782 7.55 -21.60 -12.29
N ILE A 783 6.33 -21.76 -12.78
CA ILE A 783 6.03 -22.62 -13.94
C ILE A 783 5.66 -21.74 -15.13
N LEU A 784 6.34 -21.93 -16.27
CA LEU A 784 5.96 -21.29 -17.53
C LEU A 784 4.96 -22.16 -18.28
N PHE A 785 3.76 -21.65 -18.48
CA PHE A 785 2.75 -22.23 -19.37
C PHE A 785 2.84 -21.56 -20.74
N GLN A 786 2.83 -22.38 -21.79
CA GLN A 786 2.77 -21.89 -23.15
C GLN A 786 1.67 -22.63 -23.93
N GLY A 787 0.92 -21.85 -24.71
CA GLY A 787 -0.10 -22.36 -25.60
C GLY A 787 0.10 -21.83 -27.01
N ARG A 788 -0.27 -22.59 -28.02
CA ARG A 788 -0.13 -22.22 -29.42
C ARG A 788 -1.36 -22.57 -30.22
N ALA A 789 -1.89 -21.60 -30.96
CA ALA A 789 -2.87 -21.81 -31.99
C ALA A 789 -2.18 -21.79 -33.36
N MET A 790 -2.16 -22.94 -34.07
CA MET A 790 -1.54 -23.08 -35.39
C MET A 790 -2.64 -22.99 -36.46
N PHE A 791 -2.55 -21.98 -37.29
CA PHE A 791 -3.46 -21.81 -38.42
C PHE A 791 -2.87 -22.47 -39.67
N THR A 792 -3.66 -23.34 -40.30
CA THR A 792 -3.33 -24.02 -41.54
C THR A 792 -4.60 -24.02 -42.41
N GLY A 793 -4.59 -23.36 -43.55
CA GLY A 793 -5.74 -23.24 -44.43
C GLY A 793 -5.81 -21.90 -45.14
N LEU A 794 -6.87 -21.10 -44.92
CA LEU A 794 -6.96 -19.74 -45.48
C LEU A 794 -5.87 -18.82 -44.91
N LEU A 795 -5.64 -18.96 -43.61
CA LEU A 795 -4.54 -18.29 -42.91
C LEU A 795 -3.43 -19.29 -42.62
N ASN A 796 -2.18 -18.78 -42.64
CA ASN A 796 -0.98 -19.50 -42.23
C ASN A 796 -0.29 -18.71 -41.12
N GLY A 797 0.27 -19.41 -40.15
CA GLY A 797 1.01 -18.81 -39.05
C GLY A 797 0.51 -19.26 -37.66
N SER A 798 0.79 -18.48 -36.64
CA SER A 798 0.42 -18.88 -35.27
C SER A 798 0.16 -17.72 -34.32
N ILE A 799 -0.58 -18.04 -33.26
CA ILE A 799 -0.70 -17.21 -32.06
C ILE A 799 -0.07 -17.99 -30.92
N LEU A 800 0.99 -17.44 -30.32
CA LEU A 800 1.71 -18.02 -29.19
C LEU A 800 1.32 -17.25 -27.93
N LEU A 801 0.92 -17.97 -26.88
CA LEU A 801 0.59 -17.46 -25.55
C LEU A 801 1.62 -17.95 -24.54
N SER A 802 2.06 -17.08 -23.63
CA SER A 802 3.00 -17.45 -22.57
C SER A 802 2.58 -16.79 -21.26
N GLN A 803 2.56 -17.55 -20.17
CA GLN A 803 2.12 -17.09 -18.84
C GLN A 803 2.88 -17.83 -17.74
N TYR A 804 3.30 -17.13 -16.71
CA TYR A 804 3.90 -17.73 -15.52
C TYR A 804 2.85 -17.99 -14.44
N LEU A 805 2.98 -19.12 -13.76
CA LEU A 805 2.34 -19.41 -12.49
C LEU A 805 3.40 -19.29 -11.40
N TYR A 806 3.25 -18.31 -10.52
CA TYR A 806 4.15 -18.08 -9.41
C TYR A 806 3.89 -19.03 -8.24
N PRO A 807 4.87 -19.23 -7.33
CA PRO A 807 4.76 -20.18 -6.22
C PRO A 807 3.58 -19.95 -5.27
N ASN A 808 3.09 -18.71 -5.18
CA ASN A 808 1.91 -18.34 -4.37
C ASN A 808 0.56 -18.59 -5.06
N GLY A 809 0.56 -19.17 -6.27
CA GLY A 809 -0.65 -19.46 -7.05
C GLY A 809 -1.17 -18.31 -7.91
N LYS A 810 -0.53 -17.14 -7.89
CA LYS A 810 -0.88 -16.02 -8.77
C LYS A 810 -0.36 -16.25 -10.18
N LEU A 811 -1.15 -15.91 -11.19
CA LEU A 811 -0.72 -15.90 -12.59
C LEU A 811 -0.11 -14.53 -12.95
N SER A 812 0.90 -14.56 -13.82
CA SER A 812 1.38 -13.36 -14.51
C SER A 812 0.35 -12.86 -15.52
N ASP A 813 0.58 -11.68 -16.08
CA ASP A 813 -0.08 -11.28 -17.32
C ASP A 813 0.31 -12.25 -18.45
N THR A 814 -0.60 -12.44 -19.44
CA THR A 814 -0.34 -13.34 -20.57
C THR A 814 0.27 -12.58 -21.73
N MET A 815 1.47 -12.97 -22.11
CA MET A 815 2.14 -12.50 -23.31
C MET A 815 1.52 -13.18 -24.55
N VAL A 816 1.14 -12.40 -25.56
CA VAL A 816 0.46 -12.84 -26.78
C VAL A 816 1.25 -12.38 -27.99
N LEU A 817 1.88 -13.34 -28.70
CA LEU A 817 2.60 -13.09 -29.95
C LEU A 817 1.77 -13.61 -31.13
N VAL A 818 1.42 -12.74 -32.05
CA VAL A 818 0.61 -13.05 -33.24
C VAL A 818 1.44 -12.88 -34.50
N ASP A 819 1.44 -13.88 -35.37
CA ASP A 819 2.01 -13.82 -36.72
C ASP A 819 1.13 -14.61 -37.67
N LEU A 820 0.25 -13.91 -38.39
CA LEU A 820 -0.75 -14.50 -39.27
C LEU A 820 -0.74 -13.80 -40.63
N ASN A 821 -0.68 -14.61 -41.69
CA ASN A 821 -0.70 -14.17 -43.07
C ASN A 821 -1.71 -15.00 -43.87
N TYR A 822 -2.13 -14.50 -45.04
CA TYR A 822 -2.88 -15.33 -45.97
C TYR A 822 -1.98 -16.39 -46.58
N ALA A 823 -2.43 -17.66 -46.63
CA ALA A 823 -1.66 -18.78 -47.11
C ALA A 823 -1.44 -18.73 -48.64
N ASP A 824 -2.32 -18.06 -49.37
CA ASP A 824 -2.26 -17.89 -50.83
C ASP A 824 -1.47 -16.65 -51.27
N GLY A 825 -0.88 -15.89 -50.38
CA GLY A 825 -0.07 -14.72 -50.66
C GLY A 825 -0.84 -13.48 -51.13
N ARG A 826 -2.18 -13.49 -50.99
CA ARG A 826 -2.97 -12.28 -51.28
C ARG A 826 -2.60 -11.11 -50.36
N PRO A 827 -2.88 -9.86 -50.77
CA PRO A 827 -2.65 -8.70 -49.91
C PRO A 827 -3.34 -8.81 -48.57
N GLY A 828 -2.70 -8.27 -47.53
CA GLY A 828 -3.28 -8.21 -46.20
C GLY A 828 -4.56 -7.37 -46.13
N THR A 829 -5.39 -7.69 -45.18
CA THR A 829 -6.67 -7.00 -44.87
C THR A 829 -6.67 -6.53 -43.43
N ILE A 830 -7.53 -5.55 -43.11
CA ILE A 830 -7.51 -4.82 -41.83
C ILE A 830 -8.75 -5.07 -40.99
N ASN A 831 -8.62 -4.76 -39.71
CA ASN A 831 -9.73 -4.73 -38.73
C ASN A 831 -10.44 -6.06 -38.59
N HIS A 832 -9.68 -7.15 -38.40
CA HIS A 832 -10.23 -8.44 -38.07
C HIS A 832 -10.49 -8.56 -36.58
N ASN A 833 -11.72 -8.90 -36.22
CA ASN A 833 -11.98 -9.32 -34.83
C ASN A 833 -11.40 -10.71 -34.60
N TRP A 834 -10.91 -10.95 -33.40
CA TRP A 834 -10.33 -12.22 -33.00
C TRP A 834 -10.65 -12.50 -31.54
N HIS A 835 -11.06 -13.77 -31.28
CA HIS A 835 -11.62 -14.17 -29.98
C HIS A 835 -11.22 -15.59 -29.61
N VAL A 836 -11.13 -15.85 -28.30
CA VAL A 836 -11.17 -17.22 -27.79
C VAL A 836 -12.63 -17.64 -27.68
N HIS A 837 -12.99 -18.76 -28.30
CA HIS A 837 -14.32 -19.37 -28.25
C HIS A 837 -14.39 -20.52 -27.24
N VAL A 838 -15.61 -20.87 -26.78
CA VAL A 838 -15.85 -21.81 -25.69
C VAL A 838 -15.30 -23.19 -25.99
N ASN A 839 -15.49 -23.69 -27.23
CA ASN A 839 -15.14 -25.05 -27.62
C ASN A 839 -13.91 -25.10 -28.50
N GLY A 840 -13.22 -26.21 -28.50
CA GLY A 840 -12.28 -26.56 -29.55
C GLY A 840 -13.01 -26.91 -30.87
N ILE A 841 -12.25 -27.06 -31.94
CA ILE A 841 -12.76 -27.33 -33.30
C ILE A 841 -13.19 -28.78 -33.41
N SER A 842 -14.40 -28.99 -33.96
CA SER A 842 -14.88 -30.32 -34.37
C SER A 842 -15.41 -30.21 -35.81
N GLY A 843 -14.50 -30.31 -36.76
CA GLY A 843 -14.79 -30.24 -38.19
C GLY A 843 -14.58 -28.85 -38.80
N ASN A 844 -15.26 -27.80 -38.35
CA ASN A 844 -15.13 -26.46 -38.90
C ASN A 844 -15.31 -25.35 -37.84
N CYS A 845 -15.07 -24.08 -38.18
CA CYS A 845 -15.14 -22.97 -37.25
C CYS A 845 -16.56 -22.71 -36.66
N SER A 846 -17.65 -23.27 -37.24
CA SER A 846 -18.98 -23.08 -36.68
C SER A 846 -19.21 -23.90 -35.38
N THR A 847 -18.38 -24.90 -35.12
CA THR A 847 -18.47 -25.77 -33.94
C THR A 847 -17.79 -25.18 -32.69
N THR A 848 -17.09 -24.07 -32.82
CA THR A 848 -16.31 -23.45 -31.71
C THR A 848 -17.19 -22.80 -30.63
N GLY A 849 -18.52 -22.73 -30.84
CA GLY A 849 -19.46 -22.13 -29.89
C GLY A 849 -19.39 -20.60 -29.86
N ASP A 850 -19.81 -19.99 -28.77
CA ASP A 850 -19.78 -18.54 -28.57
C ASP A 850 -18.41 -18.08 -28.02
N HIS A 851 -18.26 -16.78 -27.85
CA HIS A 851 -17.07 -16.21 -27.16
C HIS A 851 -16.96 -16.75 -25.74
N PHE A 852 -15.75 -16.92 -25.28
CA PHE A 852 -15.50 -17.40 -23.92
C PHE A 852 -15.73 -16.28 -22.89
N ASN A 853 -16.92 -16.29 -22.26
CA ASN A 853 -17.39 -15.32 -21.28
C ASN A 853 -17.73 -15.97 -19.93
N PRO A 854 -16.75 -16.53 -19.19
CA PRO A 854 -17.01 -17.24 -17.94
C PRO A 854 -17.51 -16.33 -16.82
N PHE A 855 -17.24 -15.04 -16.90
CA PHE A 855 -17.64 -14.05 -15.90
C PHE A 855 -19.00 -13.41 -16.19
N GLN A 856 -19.69 -13.86 -17.24
CA GLN A 856 -21.00 -13.33 -17.63
C GLN A 856 -21.03 -11.81 -17.77
N VAL A 857 -19.96 -11.25 -18.33
CA VAL A 857 -19.88 -9.83 -18.62
C VAL A 857 -21.01 -9.46 -19.57
N ASP A 858 -21.70 -8.35 -19.30
CA ASP A 858 -22.76 -7.86 -20.15
C ASP A 858 -22.21 -7.25 -21.44
N VAL A 859 -22.45 -7.96 -22.55
CA VAL A 859 -22.05 -7.55 -23.90
C VAL A 859 -23.13 -6.75 -24.64
N GLN A 860 -24.34 -6.64 -24.07
CA GLN A 860 -25.47 -5.95 -24.69
C GLN A 860 -25.54 -4.47 -24.33
N ASN A 861 -25.14 -4.13 -23.08
CA ASN A 861 -25.25 -2.79 -22.58
C ASN A 861 -23.86 -2.22 -22.30
N ASN A 862 -23.55 -1.09 -22.92
CA ASN A 862 -22.31 -0.33 -22.71
C ASN A 862 -21.01 -1.13 -22.83
N TYR A 863 -20.97 -2.07 -23.76
CA TYR A 863 -19.77 -2.90 -23.98
C TYR A 863 -18.59 -2.07 -24.55
N ASN A 864 -18.79 -0.79 -24.85
CA ASN A 864 -17.72 0.13 -25.23
C ASN A 864 -16.74 0.41 -24.08
N GLU A 865 -17.16 0.18 -22.82
CA GLU A 865 -16.27 0.25 -21.65
C GLU A 865 -15.25 -0.91 -21.62
N CYS A 866 -15.48 -1.97 -22.38
CA CYS A 866 -14.48 -3.01 -22.63
C CYS A 866 -13.39 -2.46 -23.55
N ASN A 867 -12.21 -2.28 -23.03
CA ASN A 867 -11.04 -1.81 -23.76
C ASN A 867 -9.75 -2.17 -23.01
N MET A 868 -8.61 -1.78 -23.54
CA MET A 868 -7.29 -2.07 -22.97
C MET A 868 -7.14 -1.51 -21.53
N THR A 869 -7.77 -0.40 -21.21
CA THR A 869 -7.66 0.25 -19.89
C THR A 869 -8.65 -0.32 -18.88
N ASN A 870 -9.70 -1.02 -19.34
CA ASN A 870 -10.70 -1.66 -18.49
C ASN A 870 -10.93 -3.13 -18.91
N PRO A 871 -9.89 -3.98 -18.88
CA PRO A 871 -9.92 -5.34 -19.43
C PRO A 871 -10.85 -6.29 -18.66
N LEU A 872 -11.13 -6.03 -17.37
CA LEU A 872 -12.06 -6.85 -16.59
C LEU A 872 -13.53 -6.62 -16.99
N ARG A 873 -13.82 -5.53 -17.72
CA ARG A 873 -15.14 -5.27 -18.31
C ARG A 873 -15.36 -6.05 -19.61
N CYS A 874 -14.33 -6.73 -20.10
CA CYS A 874 -14.37 -7.55 -21.31
C CYS A 874 -14.67 -9.00 -21.03
N GLU A 875 -15.27 -9.71 -21.99
CA GLU A 875 -15.22 -11.16 -22.00
C GLU A 875 -13.76 -11.64 -21.95
N VAL A 876 -13.48 -12.72 -21.25
CA VAL A 876 -12.12 -13.30 -21.21
C VAL A 876 -11.61 -13.59 -22.63
N GLY A 877 -12.50 -14.04 -23.49
CA GLY A 877 -12.19 -14.37 -24.89
C GLY A 877 -12.15 -13.20 -25.86
N ASP A 878 -12.42 -11.96 -25.47
CA ASP A 878 -12.47 -10.83 -26.42
C ASP A 878 -11.12 -10.12 -26.55
N GLN A 879 -10.22 -10.68 -27.36
CA GLN A 879 -8.93 -10.05 -27.65
C GLN A 879 -9.07 -8.79 -28.50
N SER A 880 -10.10 -8.71 -29.36
CA SER A 880 -10.31 -7.55 -30.23
C SER A 880 -10.52 -6.26 -29.45
N ARG A 881 -11.32 -6.28 -28.41
CA ARG A 881 -11.57 -5.13 -27.55
C ARG A 881 -10.41 -4.85 -26.60
N LYS A 882 -9.84 -5.90 -26.02
CA LYS A 882 -8.74 -5.76 -25.06
C LYS A 882 -7.43 -5.33 -25.71
N LEU A 883 -7.10 -5.86 -26.88
CA LEU A 883 -5.78 -5.73 -27.50
C LEU A 883 -5.83 -4.99 -28.85
N GLY A 884 -7.01 -4.75 -29.36
CA GLY A 884 -7.25 -4.16 -30.68
C GLY A 884 -7.53 -5.19 -31.76
N GLN A 885 -8.18 -4.75 -32.85
CA GLN A 885 -8.40 -5.55 -34.03
C GLN A 885 -7.09 -5.89 -34.74
N TYR A 886 -6.98 -7.06 -35.31
CA TYR A 886 -5.76 -7.50 -35.97
C TYR A 886 -5.82 -7.21 -37.49
N SER A 887 -4.68 -6.81 -38.06
CA SER A 887 -4.53 -6.64 -39.51
C SER A 887 -3.69 -7.79 -40.06
N LEU A 888 -4.31 -8.63 -40.90
CA LEU A 888 -3.64 -9.76 -41.55
C LEU A 888 -2.57 -9.27 -42.52
N GLY A 889 -1.44 -9.97 -42.55
CA GLY A 889 -0.32 -9.56 -43.40
C GLY A 889 0.46 -8.33 -42.94
N SER A 890 0.19 -7.85 -41.72
CA SER A 890 0.90 -6.70 -41.14
C SER A 890 2.19 -7.08 -40.41
N GLY A 891 2.59 -8.35 -40.48
CA GLY A 891 3.72 -8.92 -39.72
C GLY A 891 3.39 -9.25 -38.28
N ARG A 892 4.44 -9.50 -37.50
CA ARG A 892 4.32 -9.88 -36.09
C ARG A 892 3.67 -8.76 -35.27
N ARG A 893 2.94 -9.15 -34.22
CA ARG A 893 2.38 -8.25 -33.21
C ARG A 893 2.56 -8.88 -31.84
N PHE A 894 2.83 -8.06 -30.84
CA PHE A 894 2.99 -8.50 -29.46
C PHE A 894 2.06 -7.70 -28.55
N TYR A 895 1.34 -8.41 -27.70
CA TYR A 895 0.39 -7.84 -26.74
C TYR A 895 0.57 -8.46 -25.37
N VAL A 896 0.03 -7.80 -24.35
CA VAL A 896 -0.05 -8.32 -22.97
C VAL A 896 -1.51 -8.29 -22.52
N ASP A 897 -2.07 -9.45 -22.19
CA ASP A 897 -3.46 -9.60 -21.73
C ASP A 897 -3.48 -9.93 -20.23
N VAL A 898 -4.09 -9.06 -19.43
CA VAL A 898 -4.13 -9.18 -17.97
C VAL A 898 -5.23 -10.11 -17.45
N SER A 899 -6.11 -10.60 -18.32
CA SER A 899 -7.28 -11.38 -17.94
C SER A 899 -7.45 -12.72 -18.69
N LEU A 900 -6.40 -13.18 -19.40
CA LEU A 900 -6.43 -14.41 -20.21
C LEU A 900 -5.68 -15.56 -19.53
N PRO A 901 -6.31 -16.43 -18.73
CA PRO A 901 -5.63 -17.51 -18.02
C PRO A 901 -5.26 -18.68 -18.94
N LEU A 902 -4.01 -19.16 -18.88
CA LEU A 902 -3.60 -20.38 -19.59
C LEU A 902 -3.83 -21.64 -18.76
N THR A 903 -4.07 -21.52 -17.47
CA THR A 903 -4.17 -22.63 -16.53
C THR A 903 -5.32 -22.42 -15.54
N GLY A 904 -5.68 -23.46 -14.81
CA GLY A 904 -6.78 -23.44 -13.88
C GLY A 904 -8.14 -23.68 -14.54
N ARG A 905 -9.21 -23.55 -13.76
CA ARG A 905 -10.57 -23.87 -14.20
C ARG A 905 -11.06 -23.04 -15.40
N LEU A 906 -10.54 -21.85 -15.54
CA LEU A 906 -10.92 -20.92 -16.61
C LEU A 906 -9.86 -20.88 -17.73
N ALA A 907 -8.99 -21.89 -17.81
CA ALA A 907 -7.95 -21.96 -18.81
C ALA A 907 -8.50 -21.86 -20.23
N VAL A 908 -7.80 -21.10 -21.07
CA VAL A 908 -8.11 -20.99 -22.50
C VAL A 908 -7.46 -22.10 -23.31
N LEU A 909 -6.48 -22.83 -22.77
CA LEU A 909 -5.91 -24.00 -23.40
C LEU A 909 -6.99 -25.09 -23.59
N GLY A 910 -6.96 -25.76 -24.74
CA GLY A 910 -7.99 -26.72 -25.16
C GLY A 910 -9.25 -26.08 -25.79
N ARG A 911 -9.32 -24.75 -25.85
CA ARG A 911 -10.36 -23.99 -26.56
C ARG A 911 -9.87 -23.61 -27.96
N SER A 912 -10.63 -22.80 -28.69
CA SER A 912 -10.19 -22.35 -30.02
C SER A 912 -10.01 -20.83 -30.09
N MET A 913 -9.03 -20.40 -30.84
CA MET A 913 -8.89 -19.04 -31.32
C MET A 913 -9.56 -18.89 -32.67
N VAL A 914 -10.43 -17.92 -32.84
CA VAL A 914 -11.19 -17.65 -34.06
C VAL A 914 -10.85 -16.26 -34.59
N VAL A 915 -10.58 -16.16 -35.90
CA VAL A 915 -10.39 -14.90 -36.63
C VAL A 915 -11.63 -14.66 -37.48
N HIS A 916 -12.19 -13.45 -37.38
CA HIS A 916 -13.39 -13.04 -38.11
C HIS A 916 -13.06 -12.26 -39.39
N ALA A 917 -14.08 -11.99 -40.21
CA ALA A 917 -13.93 -11.27 -41.46
C ALA A 917 -13.43 -9.83 -41.23
N GLU A 918 -12.83 -9.28 -42.25
CA GLU A 918 -12.30 -7.88 -42.26
C GLU A 918 -13.39 -6.83 -41.92
N ASN A 919 -12.91 -5.66 -41.50
CA ASN A 919 -13.75 -4.50 -41.16
C ASN A 919 -14.80 -4.79 -40.06
N GLY A 920 -14.43 -5.63 -39.08
CA GLY A 920 -15.30 -5.99 -37.97
C GLY A 920 -16.42 -6.98 -38.33
N GLY A 921 -16.34 -7.66 -39.52
CA GLY A 921 -17.32 -8.64 -39.98
C GLY A 921 -17.46 -9.82 -39.02
N ALA A 922 -18.69 -10.35 -38.86
CA ALA A 922 -19.00 -11.40 -37.92
C ALA A 922 -18.62 -12.82 -38.41
N SER A 923 -18.41 -13.00 -39.71
CA SER A 923 -18.10 -14.32 -40.27
C SER A 923 -16.77 -14.85 -39.78
N ARG A 924 -16.71 -16.11 -39.36
CA ARG A 924 -15.49 -16.80 -38.91
C ARG A 924 -14.73 -17.26 -40.16
N ILE A 925 -13.59 -16.64 -40.45
CA ILE A 925 -12.78 -16.93 -41.63
C ILE A 925 -11.71 -18.01 -41.39
N ALA A 926 -11.22 -18.09 -40.14
CA ALA A 926 -10.23 -19.08 -39.72
C ALA A 926 -10.37 -19.38 -38.23
N CYS A 927 -9.99 -20.55 -37.82
CA CYS A 927 -9.93 -20.97 -36.43
C CYS A 927 -8.76 -21.96 -36.22
N ALA A 928 -8.24 -22.00 -35.01
CA ALA A 928 -7.22 -22.95 -34.60
C ALA A 928 -7.38 -23.28 -33.12
N ASP A 929 -7.18 -24.55 -32.73
CA ASP A 929 -7.19 -24.96 -31.33
C ASP A 929 -5.98 -24.38 -30.60
N LEU A 930 -6.19 -23.89 -29.41
CA LEU A 930 -5.16 -23.40 -28.46
C LEU A 930 -4.58 -24.62 -27.72
N MET A 931 -3.47 -25.14 -28.22
CA MET A 931 -2.85 -26.34 -27.70
C MET A 931 -1.67 -26.04 -26.80
N PRO A 932 -1.44 -26.86 -25.75
CA PRO A 932 -0.19 -26.77 -24.98
C PRO A 932 1.04 -26.90 -25.88
N PHE A 933 2.00 -25.98 -25.71
CA PHE A 933 3.18 -25.93 -26.57
C PHE A 933 4.42 -26.56 -25.94
N ASN A 934 4.54 -26.50 -24.60
CA ASN A 934 5.70 -27.01 -23.88
C ASN A 934 5.33 -27.94 -22.71
N SER A 935 4.26 -28.78 -22.89
CA SER A 935 3.90 -29.76 -21.88
C SER A 935 5.02 -30.81 -21.69
N ALA A 936 5.39 -31.06 -20.43
CA ALA A 936 6.49 -31.97 -20.10
C ALA A 936 6.14 -33.44 -20.43
N TYR A 937 4.90 -33.85 -20.20
CA TYR A 937 4.41 -35.21 -20.42
C TYR A 937 2.96 -35.21 -20.91
N TYR A 938 2.58 -36.27 -21.64
CA TYR A 938 1.18 -36.54 -21.99
C TYR A 938 0.88 -38.04 -22.00
N TYR A 939 -0.40 -38.37 -21.78
CA TYR A 939 -0.93 -39.71 -21.93
C TYR A 939 -2.15 -39.69 -22.85
N THR A 940 -2.34 -40.76 -23.63
CA THR A 940 -3.50 -40.91 -24.47
C THR A 940 -4.49 -41.85 -23.81
N VAL A 941 -5.73 -41.41 -23.62
CA VAL A 941 -6.80 -42.19 -23.03
C VAL A 941 -7.91 -42.36 -24.08
N SER A 942 -8.35 -43.58 -24.32
CA SER A 942 -9.44 -43.89 -25.24
C SER A 942 -10.62 -44.47 -24.49
N PHE A 943 -11.82 -43.95 -24.78
CA PHE A 943 -13.07 -44.38 -24.15
C PHE A 943 -14.23 -44.27 -25.14
N PRO A 944 -15.41 -44.91 -24.89
CA PRO A 944 -16.57 -44.78 -25.75
C PRO A 944 -16.95 -43.34 -26.01
N SER A 945 -17.35 -43.01 -27.23
CA SER A 945 -17.74 -41.64 -27.61
C SER A 945 -18.84 -41.08 -26.71
N VAL A 946 -18.68 -39.89 -26.18
CA VAL A 946 -19.64 -39.21 -25.31
C VAL A 946 -20.13 -37.96 -26.03
N SER A 947 -21.42 -37.76 -26.15
CA SER A 947 -22.03 -36.66 -26.92
C SER A 947 -21.73 -35.28 -26.35
N ASP A 948 -21.59 -35.17 -25.04
CA ASP A 948 -21.39 -33.90 -24.30
C ASP A 948 -20.01 -33.82 -23.65
N PHE A 949 -18.97 -34.36 -24.32
CA PHE A 949 -17.63 -34.38 -23.80
C PHE A 949 -17.12 -32.96 -23.56
N ASN A 950 -16.78 -32.68 -22.29
CA ASN A 950 -16.15 -31.44 -21.88
C ASN A 950 -14.70 -31.67 -21.43
N ARG A 951 -13.74 -31.11 -22.18
CA ARG A 951 -12.30 -31.25 -21.90
C ARG A 951 -11.89 -30.68 -20.57
N THR A 952 -12.50 -29.57 -20.15
CA THR A 952 -12.21 -28.93 -18.88
C THR A 952 -12.67 -29.78 -17.71
N ASP A 953 -13.86 -30.34 -17.79
CA ASP A 953 -14.40 -31.25 -16.75
C ASP A 953 -13.59 -32.53 -16.66
N MET A 954 -13.11 -33.03 -17.78
CA MET A 954 -12.18 -34.17 -17.78
C MET A 954 -10.85 -33.82 -17.17
N ALA A 955 -10.26 -32.62 -17.46
CA ALA A 955 -9.02 -32.18 -16.84
C ALA A 955 -9.17 -32.06 -15.33
N ILE A 956 -10.26 -31.50 -14.83
CA ILE A 956 -10.59 -31.43 -13.40
C ILE A 956 -10.72 -32.83 -12.80
N THR A 957 -11.43 -33.73 -13.50
CA THR A 957 -11.64 -35.12 -13.03
C THR A 957 -10.31 -35.87 -12.94
N VAL A 958 -9.44 -35.75 -13.95
CA VAL A 958 -8.11 -36.35 -13.94
C VAL A 958 -7.25 -35.76 -12.83
N ALA A 959 -7.25 -34.44 -12.70
CA ALA A 959 -6.49 -33.75 -11.66
C ALA A 959 -6.91 -34.22 -10.24
N ASN A 960 -8.22 -34.33 -9.99
CA ASN A 960 -8.75 -34.84 -8.72
C ASN A 960 -8.34 -36.30 -8.48
N ALA A 961 -8.38 -37.13 -9.52
CA ALA A 961 -8.04 -38.55 -9.42
C ALA A 961 -6.57 -38.81 -9.07
N ILE A 962 -5.66 -37.94 -9.51
CA ILE A 962 -4.23 -38.03 -9.25
C ILE A 962 -3.76 -37.06 -8.16
N ASN A 963 -4.68 -36.44 -7.44
CA ASN A 963 -4.44 -35.49 -6.35
C ASN A 963 -3.48 -34.35 -6.72
N THR A 964 -3.76 -33.71 -7.86
CA THR A 964 -3.04 -32.50 -8.31
C THR A 964 -4.02 -31.39 -8.58
N ASP A 965 -3.51 -30.18 -8.75
CA ASP A 965 -4.35 -29.04 -9.12
C ASP A 965 -4.79 -29.11 -10.58
N ALA A 966 -6.00 -28.68 -10.89
CA ALA A 966 -6.57 -28.74 -12.23
C ALA A 966 -5.77 -27.93 -13.27
N TYR A 967 -4.99 -26.93 -12.85
CA TYR A 967 -4.11 -26.17 -13.73
C TYR A 967 -2.90 -26.97 -14.24
N ASN A 968 -2.56 -28.09 -13.63
CA ASN A 968 -1.49 -28.96 -14.08
C ASN A 968 -1.93 -29.94 -15.19
N VAL A 969 -3.21 -29.96 -15.54
CA VAL A 969 -3.77 -30.92 -16.49
C VAL A 969 -4.53 -30.21 -17.59
N VAL A 970 -4.24 -30.52 -18.85
CA VAL A 970 -5.00 -30.08 -20.02
C VAL A 970 -5.37 -31.27 -20.88
N CYS A 971 -6.62 -31.37 -21.25
CA CYS A 971 -7.11 -32.42 -22.13
C CYS A 971 -7.31 -31.92 -23.55
N GLU A 972 -6.66 -32.60 -24.50
CA GLU A 972 -6.75 -32.39 -25.92
C GLU A 972 -7.54 -33.52 -26.56
N GLN A 973 -8.62 -33.20 -27.29
CA GLN A 973 -9.33 -34.22 -28.06
C GLN A 973 -8.49 -34.61 -29.28
N TRP A 974 -8.10 -35.88 -29.37
CA TRP A 974 -7.38 -36.44 -30.50
C TRP A 974 -8.35 -36.99 -31.53
N GLU A 975 -7.95 -37.23 -32.77
CA GLU A 975 -8.77 -37.69 -33.86
C GLU A 975 -9.57 -38.96 -33.53
N ASN A 976 -10.83 -38.99 -33.94
CA ASN A 976 -11.66 -40.20 -33.85
C ASN A 976 -11.29 -41.20 -34.99
N TRP A 977 -10.51 -42.19 -34.66
CA TRP A 977 -10.22 -43.31 -35.58
C TRP A 977 -11.42 -44.26 -35.72
N ASN A 978 -12.38 -44.17 -34.82
CA ASN A 978 -13.59 -44.98 -34.81
C ASN A 978 -14.74 -44.10 -34.32
N PRO A 979 -15.88 -44.05 -35.04
CA PRO A 979 -17.04 -43.25 -34.64
C PRO A 979 -17.63 -43.61 -33.27
N ASN A 980 -17.25 -44.76 -32.72
CA ASN A 980 -17.72 -45.24 -31.40
C ASN A 980 -16.68 -45.07 -30.29
N CYS A 981 -15.52 -44.48 -30.58
CA CYS A 981 -14.43 -44.32 -29.60
C CYS A 981 -13.84 -42.89 -29.67
N MET A 982 -13.74 -42.24 -28.55
CA MET A 982 -13.08 -40.95 -28.40
C MET A 982 -11.67 -41.15 -27.79
N THR A 983 -10.72 -40.53 -28.35
CA THR A 983 -9.35 -40.52 -27.81
C THR A 983 -8.99 -39.11 -27.33
N VAL A 984 -8.52 -39.02 -26.10
CA VAL A 984 -8.12 -37.76 -25.47
C VAL A 984 -6.67 -37.84 -25.08
N LYS A 985 -5.91 -36.81 -25.42
CA LYS A 985 -4.53 -36.62 -24.98
C LYS A 985 -4.54 -35.74 -23.76
N VAL A 986 -4.03 -36.21 -22.67
CA VAL A 986 -3.94 -35.51 -21.38
C VAL A 986 -2.52 -35.04 -21.20
N HIS A 987 -2.33 -33.74 -21.14
CA HIS A 987 -1.04 -33.09 -20.96
C HIS A 987 -0.83 -32.69 -19.50
N PHE A 988 0.39 -32.89 -19.01
CA PHE A 988 0.80 -32.54 -17.64
C PHE A 988 1.94 -31.51 -17.68
N PHE A 989 1.82 -30.43 -16.89
CA PHE A 989 2.78 -29.32 -16.84
C PHE A 989 3.73 -29.37 -15.64
N SER A 990 3.50 -30.27 -14.69
CA SER A 990 4.41 -30.51 -13.57
C SER A 990 4.91 -31.94 -13.58
N VAL A 991 6.08 -32.20 -12.96
CA VAL A 991 6.55 -33.54 -12.70
C VAL A 991 5.65 -34.16 -11.66
N ILE A 992 4.62 -34.84 -12.10
CA ILE A 992 3.76 -35.66 -11.25
C ILE A 992 4.44 -37.02 -11.14
N VAL A 993 5.00 -37.34 -9.97
CA VAL A 993 5.42 -38.70 -9.66
C VAL A 993 4.16 -39.53 -9.52
N LEU A 994 3.68 -40.10 -10.60
CA LEU A 994 2.62 -41.10 -10.58
C LEU A 994 3.18 -42.35 -9.91
N VAL A 995 2.92 -42.50 -8.64
CA VAL A 995 3.06 -43.81 -7.97
C VAL A 995 1.81 -44.63 -8.31
N PHE A 996 1.93 -45.51 -9.29
CA PHE A 996 0.93 -46.49 -9.59
C PHE A 996 0.89 -47.59 -8.51
#